data_e3822c9399b7da958d528843d56fa292
#
_entry.id   e3822c9399b7da958d528843d56fa292
#
_cell.length_a   1.000
_cell.length_b   1.000
_cell.length_c   1.000
_cell.angle_alpha   90.00
_cell.angle_beta   90.00
_cell.angle_gamma   90.00
#
_symmetry.space_group_name_H-M   'P 1'
#
loop_
_entity.id
_entity.type
_entity.pdbx_description
1 polymer ?
#
loop_
_entity_poly.entity_id
_entity_poly.type
_entity_poly.pdbx_seq_one_letter_code
_entity_poly.pdbx_strand_id
1 'polypeptide(L)'
;MTPTDTACATAFAALLPGIATLAGLTPADLWRVLAPQLPSRIRDDIAPLLDDHDLQKHIADAAAIAVGTDKTASDETNLRPLFATIHLDEKQPAGNGELYYPRAPLNPRSIFPDSDVASDDLWQTFLNGLKTIPNAHRNNWPLWLDHFDTLWQNIAHAVPAAYSADISLYDHSKTTAALATALWLRRDAGEAPEILLIQGDFFGIQNFIFASGSDTNRHAAKILRGRSFHVSLFAEVAALKVLETCALPPTAQIQNAAGKFLIIAPNTAAVRDAVAHARVDMNAWLLEHCYGQVALGIATQTASRDDFSNPEQFAQLVQDSFEALERAKLQRFDLTGTAPTALPVAYPNGVCRYDQRLPATGTARNPQPAARSADQITIGSLLPKQNRLLILGGAAAVRSDRGTQKLQLPIFGYTIAFTADEEISGAFGKAAEQGELRRCWDFSLPHLDDNSVWHGYARRYINAYVPRFRDEDLQDPDKYRPAQDGDEAAPRPELPKTFNHLACEERQRLAEDDGWRGKIAIATLKGDVDNLGRIFQKGLAKPSLAKTAALSRQMNQFFSLWLPAYCAENARNTYTVFAGGDDFFLIGPWLQIQRLAAEMRDHFSAYTADNPQLTFSAGIAINKPGLPVPKLSAYAEEALEKAKKHPGKNAVSLYGETVAWTAWDTLTQIAARIAELQENYRLSTAYLYSLLHLTELATREQRGDIMASIWRSRLYYQTRRLVSRQKHITAKDNAYQQLGSDLARYIAEQLGRFRIPLTNHFYQQREQ
;
A
#
# COMPACT_ATOMS: atom_id res chain seq x y z
N MET A 1 15.22 13.83 -32.68
CA MET A 1 14.75 13.37 -31.36
C MET A 1 15.80 13.64 -30.30
N THR A 2 15.40 14.02 -29.09
CA THR A 2 16.33 14.02 -27.95
C THR A 2 16.67 12.57 -27.54
N PRO A 3 17.74 12.32 -26.75
CA PRO A 3 18.02 10.97 -26.24
C PRO A 3 16.82 10.34 -25.52
N THR A 4 16.11 11.13 -24.73
CA THR A 4 14.89 10.68 -24.03
C THR A 4 13.75 10.34 -25.00
N ASP A 5 13.54 11.15 -26.04
CA ASP A 5 12.52 10.87 -27.06
C ASP A 5 12.84 9.58 -27.82
N THR A 6 14.12 9.36 -28.17
CA THR A 6 14.56 8.10 -28.79
C THR A 6 14.28 6.89 -27.89
N ALA A 7 14.59 7.01 -26.61
CA ALA A 7 14.30 5.95 -25.63
C ALA A 7 12.80 5.67 -25.51
N CYS A 8 11.96 6.72 -25.47
CA CYS A 8 10.51 6.59 -25.42
C CYS A 8 9.93 5.94 -26.70
N ALA A 9 10.45 6.34 -27.88
CA ALA A 9 10.03 5.76 -29.15
C ALA A 9 10.40 4.26 -29.24
N THR A 10 11.63 3.91 -28.84
CA THR A 10 12.08 2.50 -28.76
C THR A 10 11.18 1.69 -27.82
N ALA A 11 10.90 2.22 -26.64
CA ALA A 11 10.05 1.56 -25.66
C ALA A 11 8.62 1.34 -26.19
N PHE A 12 8.04 2.36 -26.84
CA PHE A 12 6.70 2.22 -27.43
C PHE A 12 6.68 1.23 -28.59
N ALA A 13 7.70 1.23 -29.46
CA ALA A 13 7.83 0.21 -30.52
C ALA A 13 7.86 -1.22 -29.93
N ALA A 14 8.52 -1.41 -28.78
CA ALA A 14 8.57 -2.70 -28.10
C ALA A 14 7.25 -3.10 -27.42
N LEU A 15 6.31 -2.18 -27.19
CA LEU A 15 4.95 -2.49 -26.70
C LEU A 15 4.01 -2.96 -27.83
N LEU A 16 4.28 -2.60 -29.10
CA LEU A 16 3.38 -2.89 -30.23
C LEU A 16 3.06 -4.38 -30.43
N PRO A 17 4.00 -5.34 -30.27
CA PRO A 17 3.66 -6.76 -30.35
C PRO A 17 2.60 -7.20 -29.33
N GLY A 18 2.67 -6.68 -28.09
CA GLY A 18 1.65 -6.91 -27.07
C GLY A 18 0.29 -6.31 -27.44
N ILE A 19 0.29 -5.11 -28.01
CA ILE A 19 -0.95 -4.46 -28.49
C ILE A 19 -1.55 -5.24 -29.66
N ALA A 20 -0.72 -5.78 -30.56
CA ALA A 20 -1.16 -6.64 -31.65
C ALA A 20 -1.82 -7.93 -31.14
N THR A 21 -1.25 -8.54 -30.10
CA THR A 21 -1.83 -9.71 -29.41
C THR A 21 -3.21 -9.40 -28.83
N LEU A 22 -3.36 -8.27 -28.11
CA LEU A 22 -4.67 -7.84 -27.60
C LEU A 22 -5.71 -7.65 -28.69
N ALA A 23 -5.29 -7.03 -29.80
CA ALA A 23 -6.17 -6.72 -30.95
C ALA A 23 -6.48 -7.96 -31.82
N GLY A 24 -5.73 -9.04 -31.69
CA GLY A 24 -5.80 -10.18 -32.61
C GLY A 24 -5.39 -9.82 -34.04
N LEU A 25 -4.48 -8.86 -34.25
CA LEU A 25 -4.04 -8.32 -35.52
C LEU A 25 -2.58 -8.65 -35.79
N THR A 26 -2.21 -8.67 -37.09
CA THR A 26 -0.79 -8.65 -37.46
C THR A 26 -0.17 -7.28 -37.15
N PRO A 27 1.16 -7.18 -36.96
CA PRO A 27 1.80 -5.87 -36.68
C PRO A 27 1.50 -4.82 -37.77
N ALA A 28 1.42 -5.20 -39.03
CA ALA A 28 1.11 -4.29 -40.13
C ALA A 28 -0.35 -3.81 -40.10
N ASP A 29 -1.29 -4.72 -39.82
CA ASP A 29 -2.71 -4.34 -39.68
C ASP A 29 -2.95 -3.53 -38.43
N LEU A 30 -2.28 -3.86 -37.32
CA LEU A 30 -2.31 -3.04 -36.10
C LEU A 30 -1.91 -1.59 -36.40
N TRP A 31 -0.77 -1.40 -37.12
CA TRP A 31 -0.28 -0.05 -37.38
C TRP A 31 -1.28 0.77 -38.24
N ARG A 32 -1.96 0.15 -39.19
CA ARG A 32 -3.03 0.81 -39.99
C ARG A 32 -4.18 1.33 -39.08
N VAL A 33 -4.54 0.59 -38.04
CA VAL A 33 -5.63 0.96 -37.16
C VAL A 33 -5.15 1.93 -36.07
N LEU A 34 -3.96 1.74 -35.51
CA LEU A 34 -3.46 2.48 -34.36
C LEU A 34 -2.86 3.84 -34.74
N ALA A 35 -2.09 3.93 -35.82
CA ALA A 35 -1.39 5.14 -36.24
C ALA A 35 -2.29 6.39 -36.37
N PRO A 36 -3.53 6.30 -36.93
CA PRO A 36 -4.45 7.43 -36.96
C PRO A 36 -4.91 7.93 -35.57
N GLN A 37 -4.81 7.11 -34.52
CA GLN A 37 -5.22 7.45 -33.16
C GLN A 37 -4.07 8.09 -32.36
N LEU A 38 -2.82 7.95 -32.85
CA LEU A 38 -1.64 8.48 -32.19
C LEU A 38 -1.40 9.95 -32.55
N PRO A 39 -0.79 10.74 -31.65
CA PRO A 39 -0.30 12.07 -31.97
C PRO A 39 0.66 12.03 -33.18
N SER A 40 0.61 13.05 -34.04
CA SER A 40 1.43 13.10 -35.28
C SER A 40 2.92 12.91 -34.99
N ARG A 41 3.45 13.63 -34.01
CA ARG A 41 4.86 13.48 -33.60
C ARG A 41 5.22 12.04 -33.22
N ILE A 42 4.40 11.40 -32.39
CA ILE A 42 4.64 10.02 -31.95
C ILE A 42 4.60 9.05 -33.13
N ARG A 43 3.59 9.18 -33.99
CA ARG A 43 3.47 8.39 -35.19
C ARG A 43 4.69 8.53 -36.13
N ASP A 44 5.13 9.76 -36.37
CA ASP A 44 6.23 10.08 -37.25
C ASP A 44 7.58 9.59 -36.69
N ASP A 45 7.74 9.61 -35.35
CA ASP A 45 8.93 9.08 -34.67
C ASP A 45 8.97 7.53 -34.65
N ILE A 46 7.82 6.86 -34.63
CA ILE A 46 7.71 5.39 -34.56
C ILE A 46 7.81 4.74 -35.95
N ALA A 47 7.23 5.35 -37.00
CA ALA A 47 7.15 4.74 -38.33
C ALA A 47 8.52 4.21 -38.87
N PRO A 48 9.65 4.93 -38.72
CA PRO A 48 10.96 4.42 -39.16
C PRO A 48 11.45 3.22 -38.33
N LEU A 49 11.04 3.09 -37.06
CA LEU A 49 11.48 2.02 -36.18
C LEU A 49 10.79 0.68 -36.45
N LEU A 50 9.66 0.69 -37.16
CA LEU A 50 8.93 -0.54 -37.47
C LEU A 50 9.67 -1.37 -38.53
N ASP A 51 10.40 -0.73 -39.44
CA ASP A 51 11.16 -1.37 -40.49
C ASP A 51 12.62 -1.60 -40.12
N ASP A 52 13.05 -1.21 -38.90
CA ASP A 52 14.41 -1.41 -38.40
C ASP A 52 14.61 -2.85 -37.93
N HIS A 53 15.25 -3.67 -38.74
CA HIS A 53 15.48 -5.09 -38.46
C HIS A 53 16.31 -5.35 -37.19
N ASP A 54 17.28 -4.48 -36.88
CA ASP A 54 18.11 -4.62 -35.70
C ASP A 54 17.32 -4.33 -34.46
N LEU A 55 16.48 -3.30 -34.48
CA LEU A 55 15.57 -3.04 -33.37
C LEU A 55 14.56 -4.18 -33.17
N GLN A 56 13.95 -4.69 -34.23
CA GLN A 56 12.99 -5.80 -34.15
C GLN A 56 13.65 -7.06 -33.54
N LYS A 57 14.92 -7.32 -33.90
CA LYS A 57 15.69 -8.39 -33.25
C LYS A 57 15.90 -8.16 -31.76
N HIS A 58 16.27 -6.95 -31.35
CA HIS A 58 16.41 -6.63 -29.93
C HIS A 58 15.09 -6.75 -29.16
N ILE A 59 13.96 -6.39 -29.76
CA ILE A 59 12.62 -6.58 -29.20
C ILE A 59 12.30 -8.06 -29.01
N ALA A 60 12.58 -8.89 -30.02
CA ALA A 60 12.36 -10.34 -29.92
C ALA A 60 13.25 -10.99 -28.86
N ASP A 61 14.53 -10.61 -28.79
CA ASP A 61 15.46 -11.06 -27.76
C ASP A 61 14.96 -10.63 -26.34
N ALA A 62 14.55 -9.38 -26.19
CA ALA A 62 14.02 -8.84 -24.93
C ALA A 62 12.74 -9.58 -24.48
N ALA A 63 11.83 -9.88 -25.41
CA ALA A 63 10.63 -10.65 -25.12
C ALA A 63 10.95 -12.07 -24.66
N ALA A 64 11.95 -12.71 -25.25
CA ALA A 64 12.39 -14.05 -24.86
C ALA A 64 13.03 -14.07 -23.45
N ILE A 65 13.91 -13.10 -23.14
CA ILE A 65 14.58 -13.04 -21.83
C ILE A 65 13.66 -12.54 -20.70
N ALA A 66 12.62 -11.78 -21.01
CA ALA A 66 11.64 -11.34 -20.03
C ALA A 66 10.91 -12.49 -19.34
N VAL A 67 10.61 -13.57 -20.08
CA VAL A 67 9.95 -14.79 -19.58
C VAL A 67 10.94 -15.89 -19.17
N GLY A 68 12.21 -15.75 -19.50
CA GLY A 68 13.24 -16.75 -19.20
C GLY A 68 13.03 -18.05 -19.97
N THR A 69 13.05 -19.20 -19.27
CA THR A 69 12.87 -20.54 -19.87
C THR A 69 11.41 -20.94 -20.11
N ASP A 70 10.47 -20.13 -19.67
CA ASP A 70 9.03 -20.44 -19.75
C ASP A 70 8.48 -20.07 -21.14
N LYS A 71 8.95 -20.80 -22.17
CA LYS A 71 8.62 -20.56 -23.58
C LYS A 71 7.50 -21.48 -24.10
N THR A 72 6.69 -22.05 -23.23
CA THR A 72 5.51 -22.82 -23.62
C THR A 72 4.46 -21.87 -24.14
N ALA A 73 4.21 -21.91 -25.47
CA ALA A 73 3.06 -21.22 -26.03
C ALA A 73 1.80 -21.65 -25.25
N SER A 74 1.09 -20.69 -24.70
CA SER A 74 -0.14 -20.95 -23.99
C SER A 74 -1.30 -20.70 -24.94
N ASP A 75 -2.12 -21.74 -25.16
CA ASP A 75 -3.40 -21.63 -25.86
C ASP A 75 -4.52 -21.11 -24.90
N GLU A 76 -4.16 -20.78 -23.66
CA GLU A 76 -5.13 -20.29 -22.69
C GLU A 76 -5.58 -18.87 -22.99
N THR A 77 -6.88 -18.67 -22.97
CA THR A 77 -7.52 -17.37 -23.21
C THR A 77 -7.60 -16.52 -21.95
N ASN A 78 -7.51 -17.14 -20.78
CA ASN A 78 -7.65 -16.50 -19.48
C ASN A 78 -6.36 -16.55 -18.67
N LEU A 79 -6.08 -15.48 -17.94
CA LEU A 79 -4.89 -15.35 -17.10
C LEU A 79 -5.08 -16.11 -15.77
N ARG A 80 -4.18 -17.03 -15.45
CA ARG A 80 -4.13 -17.72 -14.16
C ARG A 80 -3.46 -16.85 -13.09
N PRO A 81 -3.87 -16.97 -11.83
CA PRO A 81 -3.23 -16.25 -10.73
C PRO A 81 -1.80 -16.74 -10.51
N LEU A 82 -0.83 -15.83 -10.61
CA LEU A 82 0.57 -16.14 -10.28
C LEU A 82 0.71 -16.62 -8.83
N PHE A 83 -0.11 -16.09 -7.92
CA PHE A 83 -0.14 -16.49 -6.51
C PHE A 83 -0.48 -17.98 -6.31
N ALA A 84 -1.26 -18.59 -7.20
CA ALA A 84 -1.57 -20.01 -7.13
C ALA A 84 -0.33 -20.90 -7.33
N THR A 85 0.71 -20.39 -8.00
CA THR A 85 1.93 -21.14 -8.32
C THR A 85 3.04 -20.99 -7.26
N ILE A 86 2.85 -20.12 -6.27
CA ILE A 86 3.86 -19.87 -5.24
C ILE A 86 3.94 -21.03 -4.26
N HIS A 87 5.16 -21.53 -4.04
CA HIS A 87 5.45 -22.67 -3.19
C HIS A 87 6.68 -22.43 -2.32
N LEU A 88 6.49 -22.41 -1.01
CA LEU A 88 7.58 -22.22 0.00
C LEU A 88 7.89 -23.49 0.77
N ASP A 89 6.93 -24.41 0.89
CA ASP A 89 7.03 -25.68 1.59
C ASP A 89 6.28 -26.76 0.80
N GLU A 90 7.01 -27.71 0.24
CA GLU A 90 6.47 -28.81 -0.56
C GLU A 90 5.46 -29.71 0.18
N LYS A 91 5.43 -29.66 1.51
CA LYS A 91 4.47 -30.41 2.33
C LYS A 91 3.09 -29.73 2.44
N GLN A 92 2.98 -28.48 2.02
CA GLN A 92 1.72 -27.74 2.02
C GLN A 92 1.16 -27.65 0.60
N PRO A 93 -0.16 -27.59 0.41
CA PRO A 93 -0.75 -27.38 -0.91
C PRO A 93 -0.36 -26.02 -1.47
N ALA A 94 -0.35 -25.93 -2.79
CA ALA A 94 -0.32 -24.67 -3.53
C ALA A 94 -1.71 -24.03 -3.52
N GLY A 95 -1.85 -22.86 -4.15
CA GLY A 95 -3.12 -22.20 -4.33
C GLY A 95 -4.02 -22.89 -5.37
N ASN A 96 -5.26 -22.39 -5.51
CA ASN A 96 -6.23 -22.90 -6.46
C ASN A 96 -5.85 -22.49 -7.90
N GLY A 97 -5.33 -23.42 -8.67
CA GLY A 97 -4.93 -23.24 -10.07
C GLY A 97 -6.08 -23.26 -11.08
N GLU A 98 -7.34 -23.47 -10.64
CA GLU A 98 -8.54 -23.48 -11.51
C GLU A 98 -9.22 -22.09 -11.57
N LEU A 99 -8.67 -21.09 -10.88
CA LEU A 99 -9.15 -19.72 -10.90
C LEU A 99 -8.48 -18.92 -12.02
N TYR A 100 -9.18 -17.88 -12.51
CA TYR A 100 -8.72 -16.98 -13.55
C TYR A 100 -9.07 -15.53 -13.20
N TYR A 101 -8.28 -14.57 -13.70
CA TYR A 101 -8.66 -13.18 -13.62
C TYR A 101 -9.72 -12.82 -14.66
N PRO A 102 -10.76 -12.03 -14.31
CA PRO A 102 -11.73 -11.54 -15.29
C PRO A 102 -11.06 -10.63 -16.32
N ARG A 103 -11.35 -10.85 -17.60
CA ARG A 103 -10.85 -9.99 -18.69
C ARG A 103 -11.66 -8.70 -18.74
N ALA A 104 -11.39 -7.83 -17.81
CA ALA A 104 -12.04 -6.54 -17.62
C ALA A 104 -10.99 -5.44 -17.41
N PRO A 105 -11.32 -4.15 -17.58
CA PRO A 105 -10.45 -3.07 -17.17
C PRO A 105 -10.10 -3.15 -15.69
N LEU A 106 -8.90 -2.67 -15.33
CA LEU A 106 -8.42 -2.67 -13.95
C LEU A 106 -9.35 -1.87 -13.04
N ASN A 107 -9.86 -2.51 -12.02
CA ASN A 107 -10.66 -1.91 -10.94
C ASN A 107 -10.50 -2.74 -9.65
N PRO A 108 -11.03 -2.29 -8.50
CA PRO A 108 -10.85 -3.01 -7.25
C PRO A 108 -11.43 -4.42 -7.20
N ARG A 109 -12.38 -4.78 -8.09
CA ARG A 109 -12.97 -6.12 -8.17
C ARG A 109 -12.24 -7.00 -9.18
N SER A 110 -11.82 -6.45 -10.32
CA SER A 110 -11.19 -7.21 -11.40
C SER A 110 -9.80 -7.77 -11.05
N ILE A 111 -9.23 -7.35 -9.92
CA ILE A 111 -7.96 -7.92 -9.42
C ILE A 111 -8.13 -9.24 -8.66
N PHE A 112 -9.36 -9.67 -8.37
CA PHE A 112 -9.64 -10.95 -7.71
C PHE A 112 -9.88 -12.03 -8.75
N PRO A 113 -9.22 -13.20 -8.63
CA PRO A 113 -9.48 -14.32 -9.51
C PRO A 113 -10.81 -15.03 -9.12
N ASP A 114 -11.47 -15.60 -10.12
CA ASP A 114 -12.73 -16.33 -9.97
C ASP A 114 -12.75 -17.58 -10.89
N SER A 115 -13.64 -18.50 -10.63
CA SER A 115 -13.90 -19.69 -11.44
C SER A 115 -14.76 -19.40 -12.68
N ASP A 116 -15.62 -18.38 -12.63
CA ASP A 116 -16.48 -17.94 -13.73
C ASP A 116 -16.13 -16.49 -14.09
N VAL A 117 -15.38 -16.31 -15.18
CA VAL A 117 -14.83 -15.01 -15.57
C VAL A 117 -15.52 -14.46 -16.81
N ALA A 118 -16.01 -13.23 -16.69
CA ALA A 118 -16.51 -12.45 -17.82
C ALA A 118 -15.37 -11.95 -18.73
N SER A 119 -15.70 -11.68 -19.97
CA SER A 119 -14.77 -11.11 -20.96
C SER A 119 -15.39 -9.89 -21.63
N ASP A 120 -14.74 -8.73 -21.43
CA ASP A 120 -15.11 -7.47 -22.08
C ASP A 120 -14.40 -7.27 -23.44
N ASP A 121 -14.94 -6.38 -24.26
CA ASP A 121 -14.24 -5.89 -25.45
C ASP A 121 -13.14 -4.89 -25.05
N LEU A 122 -11.99 -5.44 -24.65
CA LEU A 122 -10.84 -4.67 -24.19
C LEU A 122 -10.18 -3.88 -25.33
N TRP A 123 -10.28 -4.34 -26.57
CA TRP A 123 -9.70 -3.61 -27.71
C TRP A 123 -10.41 -2.28 -27.96
N GLN A 124 -11.75 -2.29 -28.01
CA GLN A 124 -12.51 -1.05 -28.18
C GLN A 124 -12.35 -0.12 -26.97
N THR A 125 -12.30 -0.67 -25.77
CA THR A 125 -12.04 0.08 -24.54
C THR A 125 -10.67 0.74 -24.55
N PHE A 126 -9.63 0.04 -25.04
CA PHE A 126 -8.29 0.59 -25.24
C PHE A 126 -8.30 1.76 -26.23
N LEU A 127 -8.90 1.60 -27.41
CA LEU A 127 -8.96 2.67 -28.43
C LEU A 127 -9.71 3.91 -27.90
N ASN A 128 -10.76 3.71 -27.14
CA ASN A 128 -11.49 4.82 -26.50
C ASN A 128 -10.64 5.48 -25.41
N GLY A 129 -9.91 4.68 -24.61
CA GLY A 129 -8.99 5.17 -23.60
C GLY A 129 -7.85 6.06 -24.15
N LEU A 130 -7.31 5.73 -25.32
CA LEU A 130 -6.29 6.57 -25.99
C LEU A 130 -6.75 7.99 -26.28
N LYS A 131 -8.05 8.15 -26.64
CA LYS A 131 -8.65 9.44 -26.97
C LYS A 131 -8.81 10.35 -25.74
N THR A 132 -8.81 9.78 -24.52
CA THR A 132 -8.98 10.54 -23.29
C THR A 132 -7.67 11.16 -22.77
N ILE A 133 -6.51 10.78 -23.31
CA ILE A 133 -5.24 11.41 -22.96
C ILE A 133 -5.30 12.89 -23.39
N PRO A 134 -4.97 13.86 -22.48
CA PRO A 134 -5.10 15.29 -22.75
C PRO A 134 -4.32 15.74 -23.98
N ASN A 135 -4.94 16.56 -24.83
CA ASN A 135 -4.33 17.05 -26.06
C ASN A 135 -3.01 17.80 -25.81
N ALA A 136 -2.96 18.63 -24.74
CA ALA A 136 -1.76 19.38 -24.36
C ALA A 136 -0.56 18.48 -23.97
N HIS A 137 -0.82 17.23 -23.60
CA HIS A 137 0.23 16.28 -23.19
C HIS A 137 0.76 15.43 -24.36
N ARG A 138 0.07 15.44 -25.51
CA ARG A 138 0.33 14.52 -26.64
C ARG A 138 1.66 14.76 -27.35
N ASN A 139 2.22 15.97 -27.27
CA ASN A 139 3.49 16.29 -27.92
C ASN A 139 4.72 16.13 -27.02
N ASN A 140 4.52 15.76 -25.74
CA ASN A 140 5.60 15.49 -24.79
C ASN A 140 5.74 13.98 -24.62
N TRP A 141 6.76 13.38 -25.21
CA TRP A 141 6.96 11.93 -25.24
C TRP A 141 6.94 11.27 -23.87
N PRO A 142 7.78 11.67 -22.88
CA PRO A 142 7.79 11.03 -21.56
C PRO A 142 6.46 11.20 -20.82
N LEU A 143 5.79 12.33 -20.97
CA LEU A 143 4.50 12.59 -20.32
C LEU A 143 3.39 11.75 -20.95
N TRP A 144 3.33 11.68 -22.29
CA TRP A 144 2.37 10.86 -23.00
C TRP A 144 2.56 9.36 -22.72
N LEU A 145 3.81 8.88 -22.73
CA LEU A 145 4.12 7.47 -22.48
C LEU A 145 3.81 7.06 -21.04
N ASP A 146 3.94 7.96 -20.07
CA ASP A 146 3.53 7.71 -18.68
C ASP A 146 2.00 7.51 -18.56
N HIS A 147 1.21 8.31 -19.30
CA HIS A 147 -0.24 8.11 -19.42
C HIS A 147 -0.56 6.80 -20.13
N PHE A 148 0.10 6.54 -21.23
CA PHE A 148 -0.09 5.32 -22.00
C PHE A 148 0.23 4.05 -21.18
N ASP A 149 1.30 4.04 -20.40
CA ASP A 149 1.66 2.90 -19.54
C ASP A 149 0.54 2.57 -18.53
N THR A 150 -0.09 3.59 -17.97
CA THR A 150 -1.25 3.39 -17.08
C THR A 150 -2.48 2.86 -17.84
N LEU A 151 -2.78 3.40 -19.03
CA LEU A 151 -3.84 2.87 -19.87
C LEU A 151 -3.58 1.42 -20.24
N TRP A 152 -2.35 1.11 -20.64
CA TRP A 152 -1.96 -0.25 -21.03
C TRP A 152 -2.08 -1.22 -19.84
N GLN A 153 -1.66 -0.81 -18.65
CA GLN A 153 -1.90 -1.57 -17.43
C GLN A 153 -3.39 -1.81 -17.18
N ASN A 154 -4.20 -0.77 -17.31
CA ASN A 154 -5.64 -0.84 -17.07
C ASN A 154 -6.33 -1.88 -17.97
N ILE A 155 -5.85 -2.06 -19.20
CA ILE A 155 -6.45 -2.96 -20.19
C ILE A 155 -5.82 -4.37 -20.15
N ALA A 156 -4.49 -4.46 -20.05
CA ALA A 156 -3.75 -5.69 -20.30
C ALA A 156 -3.37 -6.47 -19.01
N HIS A 157 -3.76 -5.98 -17.81
CA HIS A 157 -3.35 -6.57 -16.54
C HIS A 157 -3.89 -7.99 -16.29
N ALA A 158 -5.02 -8.34 -16.91
CA ALA A 158 -5.72 -9.62 -16.76
C ALA A 158 -5.78 -10.43 -18.09
N VAL A 159 -5.04 -10.02 -19.11
CA VAL A 159 -4.89 -10.75 -20.37
C VAL A 159 -3.62 -11.59 -20.30
N PRO A 160 -3.63 -12.90 -20.63
CA PRO A 160 -2.43 -13.72 -20.59
C PRO A 160 -1.46 -13.33 -21.71
N ALA A 161 -0.16 -13.42 -21.43
CA ALA A 161 0.88 -13.32 -22.44
C ALA A 161 0.94 -14.60 -23.30
N ALA A 162 1.33 -14.48 -24.57
CA ALA A 162 1.40 -15.62 -25.50
C ALA A 162 2.34 -16.77 -25.04
N TYR A 163 3.23 -16.50 -24.10
CA TYR A 163 4.28 -17.42 -23.67
C TYR A 163 4.02 -18.06 -22.29
N SER A 164 3.06 -17.56 -21.51
CA SER A 164 2.79 -18.09 -20.18
C SER A 164 1.38 -17.74 -19.72
N ALA A 165 0.65 -18.72 -19.20
CA ALA A 165 -0.71 -18.54 -18.71
C ALA A 165 -0.81 -17.75 -17.38
N ASP A 166 0.31 -17.58 -16.67
CA ASP A 166 0.41 -16.91 -15.36
C ASP A 166 1.13 -15.56 -15.40
N ILE A 167 1.52 -15.10 -16.61
CA ILE A 167 2.10 -13.77 -16.83
C ILE A 167 1.11 -12.92 -17.63
N SER A 168 0.77 -11.73 -17.11
CA SER A 168 -0.10 -10.82 -17.85
C SER A 168 0.59 -10.23 -19.07
N LEU A 169 -0.19 -9.91 -20.08
CA LEU A 169 0.27 -9.22 -21.28
C LEU A 169 0.90 -7.85 -20.95
N TYR A 170 0.39 -7.18 -19.91
CA TYR A 170 1.00 -5.96 -19.40
C TYR A 170 2.40 -6.20 -18.84
N ASP A 171 2.55 -7.14 -17.90
CA ASP A 171 3.85 -7.38 -17.25
C ASP A 171 4.91 -7.88 -18.24
N HIS A 172 4.50 -8.73 -19.17
CA HIS A 172 5.38 -9.19 -20.26
C HIS A 172 5.82 -8.04 -21.16
N SER A 173 4.87 -7.27 -21.72
CA SER A 173 5.19 -6.21 -22.68
C SER A 173 5.96 -5.05 -22.03
N LYS A 174 5.67 -4.71 -20.77
CA LYS A 174 6.43 -3.68 -20.03
C LYS A 174 7.87 -4.09 -19.77
N THR A 175 8.10 -5.32 -19.30
CA THR A 175 9.47 -5.83 -19.09
C THR A 175 10.21 -5.99 -20.40
N THR A 176 9.53 -6.41 -21.47
CA THR A 176 10.08 -6.43 -22.82
C THR A 176 10.51 -5.03 -23.27
N ALA A 177 9.66 -4.01 -23.08
CA ALA A 177 9.97 -2.64 -23.48
C ALA A 177 11.18 -2.07 -22.69
N ALA A 178 11.27 -2.36 -21.39
CA ALA A 178 12.41 -1.95 -20.59
C ALA A 178 13.72 -2.58 -21.04
N LEU A 179 13.72 -3.91 -21.25
CA LEU A 179 14.88 -4.66 -21.72
C LEU A 179 15.29 -4.26 -23.16
N ALA A 180 14.33 -4.19 -24.09
CA ALA A 180 14.58 -3.80 -25.48
C ALA A 180 15.20 -2.39 -25.54
N THR A 181 14.69 -1.46 -24.75
CA THR A 181 15.25 -0.10 -24.66
C THR A 181 16.70 -0.12 -24.15
N ALA A 182 16.98 -0.89 -23.09
CA ALA A 182 18.33 -1.00 -22.55
C ALA A 182 19.32 -1.60 -23.56
N LEU A 183 18.93 -2.69 -24.22
CA LEU A 183 19.74 -3.36 -25.24
C LEU A 183 19.98 -2.46 -26.47
N TRP A 184 18.93 -1.79 -26.96
CA TRP A 184 19.00 -0.91 -28.13
C TRP A 184 19.89 0.32 -27.88
N LEU A 185 19.74 0.97 -26.74
CA LEU A 185 20.54 2.15 -26.40
C LEU A 185 22.02 1.83 -26.18
N ARG A 186 22.34 0.55 -25.97
CA ARG A 186 23.72 0.07 -25.80
C ARG A 186 24.31 -0.65 -27.02
N ARG A 187 23.56 -0.80 -28.12
CA ARG A 187 23.96 -1.61 -29.31
C ARG A 187 25.35 -1.34 -29.85
N ASP A 188 25.81 -0.08 -29.73
CA ASP A 188 27.12 0.38 -30.23
C ASP A 188 28.25 0.27 -29.20
N ALA A 189 27.96 -0.21 -27.98
CA ALA A 189 28.93 -0.31 -26.89
C ALA A 189 29.28 -1.79 -26.66
N GLY A 190 30.56 -2.16 -26.76
CA GLY A 190 31.22 -3.43 -26.55
C GLY A 190 30.51 -4.60 -25.86
N GLU A 191 31.25 -5.59 -25.40
CA GLU A 191 30.74 -6.89 -24.89
C GLU A 191 29.91 -6.82 -23.60
N ALA A 192 29.27 -7.95 -23.21
CA ALA A 192 28.51 -8.13 -21.96
C ALA A 192 29.30 -7.69 -20.70
N PRO A 193 28.61 -7.32 -19.59
CA PRO A 193 27.15 -7.32 -19.39
C PRO A 193 26.46 -6.09 -19.97
N GLU A 194 25.29 -6.30 -20.61
CA GLU A 194 24.59 -5.24 -21.38
C GLU A 194 23.62 -4.42 -20.54
N ILE A 195 23.07 -4.99 -19.48
CA ILE A 195 21.96 -4.47 -18.72
C ILE A 195 22.43 -4.02 -17.34
N LEU A 196 21.86 -2.91 -16.87
CA LEU A 196 22.04 -2.38 -15.52
C LEU A 196 20.70 -2.37 -14.80
N LEU A 197 20.61 -3.09 -13.70
CA LEU A 197 19.50 -2.99 -12.76
C LEU A 197 19.81 -1.88 -11.76
N ILE A 198 18.92 -0.91 -11.62
CA ILE A 198 19.02 0.20 -10.67
C ILE A 198 17.91 0.04 -9.65
N GLN A 199 18.26 -0.26 -8.42
CA GLN A 199 17.33 -0.41 -7.31
C GLN A 199 17.44 0.77 -6.35
N GLY A 200 16.30 1.29 -5.91
CA GLY A 200 16.23 2.28 -4.85
C GLY A 200 15.32 1.81 -3.71
N ASP A 201 15.71 2.13 -2.49
CA ASP A 201 14.88 1.87 -1.30
C ASP A 201 15.05 3.01 -0.28
N PHE A 202 13.92 3.58 0.14
CA PHE A 202 13.87 4.55 1.22
C PHE A 202 13.89 3.87 2.57
N PHE A 203 14.73 4.33 3.47
CA PHE A 203 14.78 3.84 4.84
C PHE A 203 14.62 4.97 5.87
N GLY A 204 14.25 4.60 7.11
CA GLY A 204 13.86 5.57 8.13
C GLY A 204 12.41 6.06 8.00
N ILE A 205 11.61 5.45 7.13
CA ILE A 205 10.23 5.82 6.82
C ILE A 205 9.38 5.94 8.09
N GLN A 206 9.43 4.94 8.97
CA GLN A 206 8.66 4.94 10.21
C GLN A 206 9.07 6.08 11.14
N ASN A 207 10.39 6.35 11.25
CA ASN A 207 10.91 7.46 12.05
C ASN A 207 10.47 8.84 11.49
N PHE A 208 10.24 8.93 10.18
CA PHE A 208 9.74 10.14 9.54
C PHE A 208 8.22 10.29 9.74
N ILE A 209 7.44 9.23 9.47
CA ILE A 209 5.97 9.27 9.59
C ILE A 209 5.56 9.49 11.04
N PHE A 210 6.18 8.77 11.97
CA PHE A 210 5.85 8.80 13.39
C PHE A 210 6.77 9.70 14.23
N ALA A 211 7.40 10.72 13.63
CA ALA A 211 8.24 11.67 14.36
C ALA A 211 7.47 12.34 15.49
N SER A 212 8.11 12.42 16.67
CA SER A 212 7.51 12.97 17.89
C SER A 212 7.70 14.47 18.03
N GLY A 213 6.74 15.14 18.66
CA GLY A 213 6.79 16.54 19.06
C GLY A 213 5.92 16.78 20.29
N SER A 214 6.03 17.93 20.92
CA SER A 214 5.28 18.29 22.14
C SER A 214 3.77 18.44 21.89
N ASP A 215 3.35 18.73 20.66
CA ASP A 215 1.97 19.04 20.27
C ASP A 215 1.49 18.21 19.08
N THR A 216 1.96 16.95 18.99
CA THR A 216 1.59 16.05 17.88
C THR A 216 0.11 15.66 17.87
N ASN A 217 -0.61 15.82 18.97
CA ASN A 217 -2.04 15.49 19.05
C ASN A 217 -2.89 16.53 18.33
N ARG A 218 -2.49 17.79 18.38
CA ARG A 218 -3.13 18.84 17.58
C ARG A 218 -2.81 18.61 16.10
N HIS A 219 -3.80 18.45 15.27
CA HIS A 219 -3.65 18.10 13.86
C HIS A 219 -3.05 16.71 13.57
N ALA A 220 -3.08 15.79 14.55
CA ALA A 220 -2.45 14.47 14.43
C ALA A 220 -2.79 13.74 13.11
N ALA A 221 -4.07 13.66 12.76
CA ALA A 221 -4.52 13.03 11.52
C ALA A 221 -4.02 13.74 10.26
N LYS A 222 -3.94 15.09 10.26
CA LYS A 222 -3.44 15.87 9.11
C LYS A 222 -1.94 15.67 8.91
N ILE A 223 -1.18 15.74 10.00
CA ILE A 223 0.28 15.57 10.00
C ILE A 223 0.64 14.16 9.53
N LEU A 224 -0.05 13.15 10.06
CA LEU A 224 0.21 11.77 9.72
C LEU A 224 -0.04 11.50 8.22
N ARG A 225 -1.15 12.01 7.67
CA ARG A 225 -1.43 11.97 6.23
C ARG A 225 -0.34 12.65 5.40
N GLY A 226 0.00 13.87 5.77
CA GLY A 226 1.01 14.63 5.05
C GLY A 226 2.38 13.96 5.07
N ARG A 227 2.75 13.33 6.18
CA ARG A 227 4.01 12.59 6.28
C ARG A 227 4.02 11.32 5.47
N SER A 228 2.95 10.52 5.55
CA SER A 228 2.82 9.29 4.77
C SER A 228 2.85 9.59 3.27
N PHE A 229 2.06 10.56 2.84
CA PHE A 229 2.04 11.00 1.44
C PHE A 229 3.40 11.52 0.96
N HIS A 230 4.11 12.29 1.81
CA HIS A 230 5.46 12.78 1.48
C HIS A 230 6.45 11.65 1.19
N VAL A 231 6.41 10.57 1.98
CA VAL A 231 7.29 9.40 1.76
C VAL A 231 6.98 8.73 0.44
N SER A 232 5.70 8.48 0.14
CA SER A 232 5.29 7.92 -1.14
C SER A 232 5.71 8.81 -2.31
N LEU A 233 5.55 10.12 -2.15
CA LEU A 233 5.96 11.09 -3.16
C LEU A 233 7.48 11.12 -3.36
N PHE A 234 8.28 11.01 -2.29
CA PHE A 234 9.74 10.90 -2.40
C PHE A 234 10.16 9.71 -3.27
N ALA A 235 9.53 8.54 -3.10
CA ALA A 235 9.84 7.35 -3.88
C ALA A 235 9.55 7.56 -5.39
N GLU A 236 8.37 8.11 -5.70
CA GLU A 236 7.97 8.41 -7.08
C GLU A 236 8.90 9.45 -7.74
N VAL A 237 9.20 10.53 -7.04
CA VAL A 237 10.05 11.60 -7.58
C VAL A 237 11.52 11.20 -7.66
N ALA A 238 12.01 10.33 -6.76
CA ALA A 238 13.37 9.79 -6.84
C ALA A 238 13.53 8.88 -8.07
N ALA A 239 12.56 7.99 -8.31
CA ALA A 239 12.57 7.17 -9.52
C ALA A 239 12.52 8.03 -10.78
N LEU A 240 11.67 9.06 -10.82
CA LEU A 240 11.63 10.05 -11.91
C LEU A 240 12.98 10.73 -12.12
N LYS A 241 13.67 11.13 -11.02
CA LYS A 241 14.99 11.76 -11.09
C LYS A 241 16.02 10.84 -11.75
N VAL A 242 16.03 9.57 -11.38
CA VAL A 242 16.90 8.55 -12.01
C VAL A 242 16.58 8.40 -13.50
N LEU A 243 15.28 8.24 -13.85
CA LEU A 243 14.85 8.11 -15.24
C LEU A 243 15.29 9.30 -16.09
N GLU A 244 15.07 10.54 -15.64
CA GLU A 244 15.44 11.73 -16.40
C GLU A 244 16.96 11.93 -16.51
N THR A 245 17.69 11.70 -15.41
CA THR A 245 19.15 11.84 -15.40
C THR A 245 19.82 10.82 -16.34
N CYS A 246 19.22 9.62 -16.47
CA CYS A 246 19.69 8.57 -17.38
C CYS A 246 19.04 8.64 -18.78
N ALA A 247 18.22 9.63 -19.07
CA ALA A 247 17.45 9.77 -20.32
C ALA A 247 16.61 8.53 -20.68
N LEU A 248 15.98 7.90 -19.65
CA LEU A 248 15.18 6.68 -19.79
C LEU A 248 13.68 6.98 -19.89
N PRO A 249 12.90 6.09 -20.56
CA PRO A 249 11.45 6.21 -20.63
C PRO A 249 10.78 5.82 -19.31
N PRO A 250 9.54 6.24 -19.03
CA PRO A 250 8.78 5.81 -17.85
C PRO A 250 8.64 4.29 -17.72
N THR A 251 8.53 3.58 -18.83
CA THR A 251 8.41 2.11 -18.91
C THR A 251 9.66 1.36 -18.45
N ALA A 252 10.82 2.02 -18.38
CA ALA A 252 12.04 1.44 -17.80
C ALA A 252 11.92 1.16 -16.30
N GLN A 253 10.99 1.84 -15.60
CA GLN A 253 10.64 1.54 -14.22
C GLN A 253 9.65 0.37 -14.16
N ILE A 254 10.14 -0.82 -13.85
CA ILE A 254 9.34 -2.05 -13.82
C ILE A 254 8.70 -2.34 -12.46
N GLN A 255 9.23 -1.76 -11.38
CA GLN A 255 8.65 -1.85 -10.03
C GLN A 255 8.67 -0.49 -9.35
N ASN A 256 7.58 -0.20 -8.63
CA ASN A 256 7.50 0.92 -7.69
C ASN A 256 6.44 0.62 -6.63
N ALA A 257 6.88 0.27 -5.44
CA ALA A 257 5.99 -0.09 -4.33
C ALA A 257 6.69 0.12 -2.98
N ALA A 258 5.95 0.60 -1.99
CA ALA A 258 6.41 0.69 -0.60
C ALA A 258 7.74 1.42 -0.39
N GLY A 259 8.01 2.45 -1.16
CA GLY A 259 9.27 3.19 -1.07
C GLY A 259 10.44 2.59 -1.84
N LYS A 260 10.19 1.50 -2.61
CA LYS A 260 11.20 0.80 -3.42
C LYS A 260 10.89 0.96 -4.90
N PHE A 261 11.95 1.07 -5.72
CA PHE A 261 11.81 1.04 -7.17
C PHE A 261 12.90 0.18 -7.82
N LEU A 262 12.58 -0.38 -9.00
CA LEU A 262 13.52 -1.07 -9.88
C LEU A 262 13.41 -0.51 -11.29
N ILE A 263 14.53 -0.07 -11.84
CA ILE A 263 14.67 0.48 -13.19
C ILE A 263 15.65 -0.37 -13.97
N ILE A 264 15.32 -0.69 -15.20
CA ILE A 264 16.19 -1.36 -16.17
C ILE A 264 16.83 -0.29 -17.09
N ALA A 265 18.15 -0.31 -17.18
CA ALA A 265 18.93 0.68 -17.92
C ALA A 265 20.02 0.02 -18.79
N PRO A 266 20.54 0.73 -19.81
CA PRO A 266 21.74 0.29 -20.53
C PRO A 266 22.97 0.39 -19.60
N ASN A 267 23.79 -0.65 -19.57
CA ASN A 267 25.02 -0.65 -18.79
C ASN A 267 26.13 0.13 -19.53
N THR A 268 26.12 1.44 -19.39
CA THR A 268 27.16 2.33 -19.92
C THR A 268 27.84 3.12 -18.79
N ALA A 269 29.06 3.61 -19.00
CA ALA A 269 29.75 4.45 -18.03
C ALA A 269 28.93 5.71 -17.69
N ALA A 270 28.38 6.36 -18.74
CA ALA A 270 27.55 7.56 -18.57
C ALA A 270 26.32 7.31 -17.68
N VAL A 271 25.63 6.17 -17.83
CA VAL A 271 24.47 5.85 -17.00
C VAL A 271 24.90 5.55 -15.54
N ARG A 272 26.00 4.81 -15.33
CA ARG A 272 26.50 4.55 -13.97
C ARG A 272 26.90 5.83 -13.26
N ASP A 273 27.59 6.73 -13.95
CA ASP A 273 27.97 8.04 -13.39
C ASP A 273 26.75 8.91 -13.10
N ALA A 274 25.75 8.91 -14.00
CA ALA A 274 24.49 9.63 -13.82
C ALA A 274 23.73 9.16 -12.57
N VAL A 275 23.64 7.84 -12.36
CA VAL A 275 23.01 7.23 -11.16
C VAL A 275 23.79 7.61 -9.89
N ALA A 276 25.12 7.56 -9.94
CA ALA A 276 25.96 7.92 -8.79
C ALA A 276 25.76 9.38 -8.39
N HIS A 277 25.73 10.31 -9.36
CA HIS A 277 25.44 11.72 -9.09
C HIS A 277 24.03 11.93 -8.55
N ALA A 278 23.02 11.34 -9.17
CA ALA A 278 21.63 11.43 -8.70
C ALA A 278 21.47 10.94 -7.25
N ARG A 279 22.16 9.86 -6.87
CA ARG A 279 22.18 9.34 -5.48
C ARG A 279 22.76 10.38 -4.51
N VAL A 280 23.88 10.98 -4.84
CA VAL A 280 24.55 12.01 -4.00
C VAL A 280 23.63 13.21 -3.84
N ASP A 281 23.11 13.75 -4.94
CA ASP A 281 22.24 14.92 -4.94
C ASP A 281 20.97 14.72 -4.10
N MET A 282 20.29 13.57 -4.31
CA MET A 282 19.06 13.27 -3.56
C MET A 282 19.32 13.07 -2.07
N ASN A 283 20.41 12.39 -1.68
CA ASN A 283 20.73 12.22 -0.27
C ASN A 283 21.21 13.52 0.39
N ALA A 284 21.90 14.40 -0.33
CA ALA A 284 22.24 15.74 0.14
C ALA A 284 20.95 16.56 0.39
N TRP A 285 20.01 16.52 -0.55
CA TRP A 285 18.71 17.16 -0.38
C TRP A 285 17.93 16.58 0.83
N LEU A 286 17.91 15.25 1.00
CA LEU A 286 17.25 14.59 2.14
C LEU A 286 17.92 14.96 3.47
N LEU A 287 19.24 15.07 3.50
CA LEU A 287 19.95 15.50 4.70
C LEU A 287 19.56 16.94 5.07
N GLU A 288 19.56 17.85 4.13
CA GLU A 288 19.24 19.26 4.34
C GLU A 288 17.77 19.47 4.73
N HIS A 289 16.84 18.83 4.00
CA HIS A 289 15.40 19.09 4.16
C HIS A 289 14.71 18.12 5.13
N CYS A 290 15.23 16.91 5.29
CA CYS A 290 14.67 15.89 6.21
C CYS A 290 15.53 15.65 7.46
N TYR A 291 16.61 16.39 7.63
CA TYR A 291 17.46 16.35 8.84
C TYR A 291 17.90 14.92 9.19
N GLY A 292 18.17 14.11 8.18
CA GLY A 292 18.59 12.74 8.37
C GLY A 292 17.53 11.77 8.90
N GLN A 293 16.26 12.12 8.92
CA GLN A 293 15.18 11.19 9.35
C GLN A 293 14.94 10.10 8.33
N VAL A 294 15.06 10.39 7.04
CA VAL A 294 14.90 9.48 5.92
C VAL A 294 16.10 9.61 4.99
N ALA A 295 16.48 8.52 4.36
CA ALA A 295 17.52 8.51 3.34
C ALA A 295 17.19 7.47 2.26
N LEU A 296 17.89 7.54 1.12
CA LEU A 296 17.71 6.70 -0.04
C LEU A 296 18.97 5.87 -0.30
N GLY A 297 18.82 4.54 -0.22
CA GLY A 297 19.81 3.61 -0.75
C GLY A 297 19.57 3.41 -2.24
N ILE A 298 20.60 3.60 -3.07
CA ILE A 298 20.57 3.21 -4.48
C ILE A 298 21.71 2.24 -4.74
N ALA A 299 21.37 1.07 -5.25
CA ALA A 299 22.30 0.06 -5.69
C ALA A 299 22.17 -0.19 -7.19
N THR A 300 23.27 -0.56 -7.82
CA THR A 300 23.31 -0.97 -9.23
C THR A 300 23.89 -2.37 -9.34
N GLN A 301 23.27 -3.21 -10.17
CA GLN A 301 23.72 -4.56 -10.47
C GLN A 301 23.79 -4.73 -11.99
N THR A 302 24.93 -5.17 -12.50
CA THR A 302 25.08 -5.49 -13.91
C THR A 302 24.56 -6.89 -14.22
N ALA A 303 23.99 -7.07 -15.40
CA ALA A 303 23.46 -8.34 -15.86
C ALA A 303 23.68 -8.53 -17.35
N SER A 304 23.93 -9.77 -17.74
CA SER A 304 23.96 -10.24 -19.13
C SER A 304 22.59 -10.81 -19.52
N ARG A 305 22.38 -11.08 -20.80
CA ARG A 305 21.16 -11.77 -21.28
C ARG A 305 21.00 -13.16 -20.65
N ASP A 306 22.13 -13.86 -20.43
CA ASP A 306 22.13 -15.21 -19.88
C ASP A 306 21.61 -15.24 -18.43
N ASP A 307 21.87 -14.19 -17.65
CA ASP A 307 21.38 -14.06 -16.27
C ASP A 307 19.84 -14.05 -16.18
N PHE A 308 19.16 -13.64 -17.23
CA PHE A 308 17.68 -13.68 -17.30
C PHE A 308 17.15 -14.98 -17.91
N SER A 309 17.94 -15.67 -18.73
CA SER A 309 17.51 -16.86 -19.46
C SER A 309 17.57 -18.13 -18.65
N ASN A 310 18.39 -18.17 -17.56
CA ASN A 310 18.55 -19.31 -16.68
C ASN A 310 17.93 -19.03 -15.32
N PRO A 311 16.97 -19.86 -14.83
CA PRO A 311 16.29 -19.63 -13.56
C PRO A 311 17.23 -19.56 -12.34
N GLU A 312 18.32 -20.35 -12.31
CA GLU A 312 19.29 -20.35 -11.22
C GLU A 312 20.13 -19.06 -11.24
N GLN A 313 20.58 -18.63 -12.43
CA GLN A 313 21.33 -17.39 -12.61
C GLN A 313 20.43 -16.18 -12.30
N PHE A 314 19.17 -16.21 -12.71
CA PHE A 314 18.21 -15.15 -12.38
C PHE A 314 17.93 -15.08 -10.87
N ALA A 315 17.76 -16.21 -10.19
CA ALA A 315 17.60 -16.23 -8.74
C ALA A 315 18.85 -15.66 -8.02
N GLN A 316 20.06 -15.98 -8.52
CA GLN A 316 21.29 -15.41 -8.01
C GLN A 316 21.38 -13.89 -8.27
N LEU A 317 21.03 -13.43 -9.47
CA LEU A 317 20.97 -12.01 -9.81
C LEU A 317 20.03 -11.24 -8.87
N VAL A 318 18.86 -11.81 -8.56
CA VAL A 318 17.91 -11.23 -7.61
C VAL A 318 18.53 -11.16 -6.21
N GLN A 319 19.17 -12.24 -5.75
CA GLN A 319 19.84 -12.29 -4.44
C GLN A 319 20.95 -11.24 -4.34
N ASP A 320 21.83 -11.17 -5.34
CA ASP A 320 22.94 -10.21 -5.39
C ASP A 320 22.43 -8.76 -5.39
N SER A 321 21.32 -8.52 -6.09
CA SER A 321 20.65 -7.22 -6.13
C SER A 321 20.11 -6.81 -4.75
N PHE A 322 19.50 -7.74 -4.01
CA PHE A 322 19.05 -7.49 -2.63
C PHE A 322 20.24 -7.19 -1.71
N GLU A 323 21.31 -7.97 -1.79
CA GLU A 323 22.50 -7.75 -0.96
C GLU A 323 23.20 -6.42 -1.28
N ALA A 324 23.25 -6.03 -2.55
CA ALA A 324 23.79 -4.75 -2.97
C ALA A 324 22.97 -3.58 -2.39
N LEU A 325 21.64 -3.72 -2.40
CA LEU A 325 20.73 -2.72 -1.84
C LEU A 325 20.87 -2.60 -0.32
N GLU A 326 20.95 -3.72 0.41
CA GLU A 326 21.18 -3.71 1.86
C GLU A 326 22.53 -3.05 2.21
N ARG A 327 23.58 -3.33 1.45
CA ARG A 327 24.87 -2.64 1.59
C ARG A 327 24.75 -1.14 1.33
N ALA A 328 24.00 -0.72 0.31
CA ALA A 328 23.78 0.69 0.00
C ALA A 328 23.05 1.44 1.12
N LYS A 329 22.12 0.79 1.83
CA LYS A 329 21.45 1.36 3.01
C LYS A 329 22.41 1.62 4.16
N LEU A 330 23.40 0.77 4.37
CA LEU A 330 24.43 0.94 5.40
C LEU A 330 25.42 2.05 5.04
N GLN A 331 25.61 2.34 3.74
CA GLN A 331 26.49 3.37 3.22
C GLN A 331 25.75 4.71 3.01
N ARG A 332 25.02 5.15 4.01
CA ARG A 332 24.20 6.37 3.96
C ARG A 332 25.00 7.62 3.64
N PHE A 333 26.19 7.74 4.19
CA PHE A 333 27.09 8.86 3.99
C PHE A 333 28.36 8.37 3.32
N ASP A 334 28.85 9.15 2.36
CA ASP A 334 30.20 8.98 1.83
C ASP A 334 31.19 9.61 2.80
N LEU A 335 31.68 8.80 3.75
CA LEU A 335 32.64 9.26 4.77
C LEU A 335 34.05 9.54 4.19
N THR A 336 34.29 9.12 2.96
CA THR A 336 35.58 9.30 2.26
C THR A 336 35.54 10.42 1.23
N GLY A 337 34.34 10.87 0.87
CA GLY A 337 34.08 11.93 -0.09
C GLY A 337 34.07 13.32 0.53
N THR A 338 33.75 14.31 -0.31
CA THR A 338 33.64 15.72 0.07
C THR A 338 32.21 16.14 0.48
N ALA A 339 31.24 15.22 0.37
CA ALA A 339 29.84 15.51 0.70
C ALA A 339 29.67 15.72 2.21
N PRO A 340 28.81 16.67 2.64
CA PRO A 340 28.55 16.90 4.05
C PRO A 340 27.96 15.65 4.72
N THR A 341 28.57 15.20 5.80
CA THR A 341 28.08 14.05 6.61
C THR A 341 27.41 14.51 7.90
N ALA A 342 27.54 15.81 8.23
CA ALA A 342 26.91 16.44 9.38
C ALA A 342 26.29 17.77 8.96
N LEU A 343 25.09 18.04 9.49
CA LEU A 343 24.38 19.28 9.28
C LEU A 343 24.39 20.07 10.60
N PRO A 344 25.08 21.26 10.64
CA PRO A 344 24.98 22.12 11.81
C PRO A 344 23.58 22.74 11.86
N VAL A 345 22.79 22.40 12.89
CA VAL A 345 21.43 22.91 13.06
C VAL A 345 21.38 23.85 14.25
N ALA A 346 20.96 25.09 14.04
CA ALA A 346 20.69 26.05 15.09
C ALA A 346 19.19 26.11 15.41
N TYR A 347 18.84 26.29 16.67
CA TYR A 347 17.47 26.38 17.15
C TYR A 347 17.19 27.77 17.79
N PRO A 348 17.30 28.89 17.05
CA PRO A 348 17.15 30.22 17.61
C PRO A 348 15.75 30.50 18.19
N ASN A 349 14.74 29.81 17.66
CA ASN A 349 13.35 29.94 18.07
C ASN A 349 12.84 28.66 18.80
N GLY A 350 13.76 27.80 19.24
CA GLY A 350 13.45 26.51 19.85
C GLY A 350 13.14 25.42 18.84
N VAL A 351 12.67 24.29 19.35
CA VAL A 351 12.33 23.11 18.54
C VAL A 351 10.89 23.19 18.01
N CYS A 352 10.64 22.58 16.86
CA CYS A 352 9.29 22.49 16.30
C CYS A 352 8.39 21.63 17.18
N ARG A 353 7.18 22.13 17.49
CA ARG A 353 6.20 21.44 18.32
C ARG A 353 5.67 20.11 17.71
N TYR A 354 5.76 19.94 16.41
CA TYR A 354 5.28 18.77 15.70
C TYR A 354 6.38 17.75 15.38
N ASP A 355 7.65 18.20 15.38
CA ASP A 355 8.82 17.34 15.14
C ASP A 355 10.02 17.91 15.89
N GLN A 356 10.42 17.28 16.98
CA GLN A 356 11.50 17.76 17.89
C GLN A 356 12.87 17.88 17.22
N ARG A 357 13.07 17.25 16.06
CA ARG A 357 14.34 17.31 15.33
C ARG A 357 14.46 18.55 14.46
N LEU A 358 13.35 19.25 14.24
CA LEU A 358 13.31 20.42 13.38
C LEU A 358 13.38 21.71 14.18
N PRO A 359 14.10 22.74 13.69
CA PRO A 359 14.04 24.07 14.26
C PRO A 359 12.65 24.70 14.01
N ALA A 360 12.11 25.38 15.02
CA ALA A 360 10.92 26.19 14.85
C ALA A 360 11.22 27.43 13.99
N THR A 361 10.23 27.85 13.20
CA THR A 361 10.25 29.13 12.48
C THR A 361 9.58 30.25 13.31
N GLY A 362 9.45 31.47 12.78
CA GLY A 362 8.85 32.60 13.47
C GLY A 362 9.82 33.30 14.39
N THR A 363 9.41 33.59 15.64
CA THR A 363 10.24 34.25 16.65
C THR A 363 10.26 33.43 17.94
N ALA A 364 11.24 33.65 18.80
CA ALA A 364 11.33 32.98 20.11
C ALA A 364 10.09 33.22 21.00
N ARG A 365 9.41 34.37 20.84
CA ARG A 365 8.16 34.70 21.57
C ARG A 365 6.92 34.08 20.93
N ASN A 366 6.96 33.79 19.63
CA ASN A 366 5.87 33.15 18.86
C ASN A 366 6.45 32.11 17.90
N PRO A 367 6.89 30.95 18.40
CA PRO A 367 7.47 29.91 17.58
C PRO A 367 6.40 29.29 16.69
N GLN A 368 6.64 29.32 15.39
CA GLN A 368 5.80 28.71 14.35
C GLN A 368 6.31 27.30 14.01
N PRO A 369 5.46 26.42 13.44
CA PRO A 369 5.91 25.12 12.96
C PRO A 369 7.12 25.27 12.00
N ALA A 370 8.00 24.30 11.99
CA ALA A 370 9.01 24.20 10.93
C ALA A 370 8.31 24.17 9.55
N ALA A 371 8.94 24.74 8.53
CA ALA A 371 8.36 24.82 7.18
C ALA A 371 7.83 23.47 6.71
N ARG A 372 8.62 22.39 6.84
CA ARG A 372 8.21 21.04 6.47
C ARG A 372 6.97 20.57 7.26
N SER A 373 6.88 20.85 8.54
CA SER A 373 5.69 20.49 9.34
C SER A 373 4.44 21.27 8.91
N ALA A 374 4.60 22.53 8.53
CA ALA A 374 3.53 23.34 7.96
C ALA A 374 3.07 22.78 6.61
N ASP A 375 4.01 22.40 5.73
CA ASP A 375 3.71 21.73 4.46
C ASP A 375 2.97 20.41 4.68
N GLN A 376 3.38 19.57 5.64
CA GLN A 376 2.72 18.32 5.97
C GLN A 376 1.28 18.52 6.44
N ILE A 377 1.01 19.54 7.26
CA ILE A 377 -0.35 19.92 7.69
C ILE A 377 -1.17 20.37 6.48
N THR A 378 -0.58 21.17 5.59
CA THR A 378 -1.24 21.66 4.38
C THR A 378 -1.56 20.53 3.42
N ILE A 379 -0.60 19.64 3.12
CA ILE A 379 -0.81 18.44 2.32
C ILE A 379 -1.96 17.61 2.90
N GLY A 380 -1.91 17.29 4.19
CA GLY A 380 -2.97 16.54 4.85
C GLY A 380 -4.35 17.19 4.80
N SER A 381 -4.42 18.49 4.53
CA SER A 381 -5.68 19.23 4.31
C SER A 381 -6.11 19.26 2.85
N LEU A 382 -5.15 19.14 1.90
CA LEU A 382 -5.40 19.16 0.46
C LEU A 382 -5.78 17.77 -0.09
N LEU A 383 -5.15 16.70 0.39
CA LEU A 383 -5.35 15.34 -0.09
C LEU A 383 -6.83 14.93 -0.22
N PRO A 384 -7.72 15.28 0.72
CA PRO A 384 -9.14 14.99 0.57
C PRO A 384 -9.85 15.82 -0.51
N LYS A 385 -9.23 16.88 -1.06
CA LYS A 385 -9.87 17.87 -1.93
C LYS A 385 -9.26 17.92 -3.33
N GLN A 386 -8.11 17.33 -3.51
CA GLN A 386 -7.34 17.32 -4.75
C GLN A 386 -7.12 15.89 -5.20
N ASN A 387 -6.97 15.68 -6.48
CA ASN A 387 -6.82 14.35 -7.05
C ASN A 387 -5.67 14.25 -8.06
N ARG A 388 -4.98 15.38 -8.35
CA ARG A 388 -3.86 15.41 -9.30
C ARG A 388 -2.64 16.12 -8.75
N LEU A 389 -1.47 15.60 -9.17
CA LEU A 389 -0.16 16.20 -8.96
C LEU A 389 0.45 16.60 -10.29
N LEU A 390 1.03 17.78 -10.32
CA LEU A 390 1.87 18.27 -11.40
C LEU A 390 3.32 18.29 -10.93
N ILE A 391 4.21 17.67 -11.68
CA ILE A 391 5.64 17.66 -11.44
C ILE A 391 6.27 18.56 -12.51
N LEU A 392 6.83 19.68 -12.09
CA LEU A 392 7.40 20.71 -12.95
C LEU A 392 8.92 20.68 -12.86
N GLY A 393 9.61 20.88 -13.99
CA GLY A 393 11.07 20.98 -14.03
C GLY A 393 11.54 22.34 -13.48
N GLY A 394 12.54 22.31 -12.59
CA GLY A 394 13.16 23.51 -12.04
C GLY A 394 12.31 24.28 -11.03
N ALA A 395 12.68 25.52 -10.76
CA ALA A 395 11.99 26.44 -9.84
C ALA A 395 10.82 27.20 -10.52
N ALA A 396 10.21 26.60 -11.54
CA ALA A 396 9.08 27.22 -12.25
C ALA A 396 7.91 27.42 -11.29
N ALA A 397 7.73 28.63 -10.80
CA ALA A 397 6.56 29.02 -10.02
C ALA A 397 5.33 29.03 -10.94
N VAL A 398 4.50 28.02 -10.84
CA VAL A 398 3.23 28.02 -11.57
C VAL A 398 2.31 29.02 -10.89
N ARG A 399 2.14 30.18 -11.52
CA ARG A 399 1.13 31.16 -11.10
C ARG A 399 -0.24 30.61 -11.50
N SER A 400 -1.08 30.33 -10.51
CA SER A 400 -2.47 30.04 -10.75
C SER A 400 -3.18 31.34 -11.20
N ASP A 401 -3.81 31.32 -12.36
CA ASP A 401 -4.61 32.46 -12.88
C ASP A 401 -5.84 32.80 -12.00
N ARG A 402 -6.17 31.96 -11.03
CA ARG A 402 -7.37 32.09 -10.16
C ARG A 402 -7.07 32.47 -8.70
N GLY A 403 -5.90 33.01 -8.39
CA GLY A 403 -5.61 33.61 -7.07
C GLY A 403 -5.59 32.65 -5.85
N THR A 404 -5.72 31.35 -6.04
CA THR A 404 -5.58 30.36 -4.97
C THR A 404 -4.09 30.08 -4.75
N GLN A 405 -3.59 30.35 -3.54
CA GLN A 405 -2.26 29.89 -3.12
C GLN A 405 -2.26 28.37 -3.11
N LYS A 406 -1.73 27.77 -4.18
CA LYS A 406 -1.51 26.33 -4.23
C LYS A 406 -0.16 26.02 -3.58
N LEU A 407 -0.15 24.99 -2.72
CA LEU A 407 1.08 24.50 -2.15
C LEU A 407 2.02 24.03 -3.27
N GLN A 408 3.24 24.56 -3.28
CA GLN A 408 4.30 24.14 -4.17
C GLN A 408 5.45 23.58 -3.32
N LEU A 409 5.80 22.33 -3.57
CA LEU A 409 6.83 21.61 -2.80
C LEU A 409 8.08 21.43 -3.66
N PRO A 410 9.23 21.98 -3.25
CA PRO A 410 10.49 21.65 -3.90
C PRO A 410 10.98 20.28 -3.44
N ILE A 411 11.11 19.31 -4.37
CA ILE A 411 11.64 17.96 -4.08
C ILE A 411 12.62 17.56 -5.18
N PHE A 412 13.87 17.27 -4.83
CA PHE A 412 14.94 16.80 -5.73
C PHE A 412 15.13 17.64 -7.00
N GLY A 413 14.89 18.96 -6.90
CA GLY A 413 15.01 19.90 -8.02
C GLY A 413 13.74 20.02 -8.88
N TYR A 414 12.64 19.40 -8.50
CA TYR A 414 11.32 19.60 -9.09
C TYR A 414 10.45 20.48 -8.22
N THR A 415 9.45 21.11 -8.84
CA THR A 415 8.34 21.77 -8.14
C THR A 415 7.08 20.94 -8.27
N ILE A 416 6.52 20.52 -7.13
CA ILE A 416 5.31 19.70 -7.07
C ILE A 416 4.12 20.59 -6.73
N ALA A 417 3.08 20.57 -7.56
CA ALA A 417 1.86 21.33 -7.33
C ALA A 417 0.63 20.42 -7.29
N PHE A 418 -0.34 20.76 -6.43
CA PHE A 418 -1.62 20.06 -6.32
C PHE A 418 -2.68 20.79 -7.15
N THR A 419 -3.54 20.04 -7.84
CA THR A 419 -4.64 20.59 -8.63
C THR A 419 -5.90 19.71 -8.58
N ALA A 420 -7.05 20.31 -8.88
CA ALA A 420 -8.28 19.57 -9.16
C ALA A 420 -8.37 19.20 -10.65
N ASP A 421 -9.25 18.26 -11.00
CA ASP A 421 -9.43 17.72 -12.37
C ASP A 421 -9.59 18.77 -13.46
N GLU A 422 -10.30 19.84 -13.17
CA GLU A 422 -10.75 20.83 -14.14
C GLU A 422 -9.67 21.87 -14.52
N GLU A 423 -8.50 21.84 -13.84
CA GLU A 423 -7.51 22.90 -13.93
C GLU A 423 -6.29 22.59 -14.84
N ILE A 424 -6.35 21.54 -15.64
CA ILE A 424 -5.23 21.12 -16.50
C ILE A 424 -5.14 21.95 -17.79
N SER A 425 -6.12 22.80 -18.06
CA SER A 425 -6.10 23.78 -19.14
C SER A 425 -5.41 25.09 -18.72
N GLY A 426 -5.06 25.95 -19.66
CA GLY A 426 -4.47 27.25 -19.38
C GLY A 426 -2.98 27.19 -19.12
N ALA A 427 -2.51 27.72 -17.98
CA ALA A 427 -1.08 27.79 -17.65
C ALA A 427 -0.39 26.40 -17.60
N PHE A 428 -1.10 25.38 -17.12
CA PHE A 428 -0.58 24.01 -17.08
C PHE A 428 -0.51 23.35 -18.47
N GLY A 429 -1.46 23.61 -19.35
CA GLY A 429 -1.40 23.19 -20.75
C GLY A 429 -0.18 23.79 -21.46
N LYS A 430 0.11 25.08 -21.26
CA LYS A 430 1.30 25.74 -21.79
C LYS A 430 2.60 25.15 -21.22
N ALA A 431 2.65 24.86 -19.91
CA ALA A 431 3.81 24.23 -19.30
C ALA A 431 4.08 22.83 -19.87
N ALA A 432 3.02 22.07 -20.22
CA ALA A 432 3.14 20.79 -20.88
C ALA A 432 3.70 20.93 -22.32
N GLU A 433 3.17 21.87 -23.10
CA GLU A 433 3.63 22.16 -24.46
C GLU A 433 5.08 22.65 -24.50
N GLN A 434 5.51 23.42 -23.50
CA GLN A 434 6.86 23.94 -23.36
C GLN A 434 7.84 22.89 -22.77
N GLY A 435 7.37 21.72 -22.38
CA GLY A 435 8.19 20.68 -21.76
C GLY A 435 8.58 20.96 -20.30
N GLU A 436 7.98 21.94 -19.67
CA GLU A 436 8.20 22.24 -18.24
C GLU A 436 7.46 21.25 -17.34
N LEU A 437 6.28 20.76 -17.79
CA LEU A 437 5.53 19.72 -17.09
C LEU A 437 6.16 18.35 -17.37
N ARG A 438 6.82 17.80 -16.36
CA ARG A 438 7.49 16.50 -16.44
C ARG A 438 6.52 15.34 -16.31
N ARG A 439 5.59 15.42 -15.31
CA ARG A 439 4.56 14.41 -15.04
C ARG A 439 3.27 15.08 -14.58
N CYS A 440 2.16 14.39 -14.86
CA CYS A 440 0.84 14.73 -14.34
C CYS A 440 0.20 13.44 -13.82
N TRP A 441 0.13 13.28 -12.49
CA TRP A 441 -0.32 12.05 -11.86
C TRP A 441 -1.68 12.19 -11.20
N ASP A 442 -2.58 11.28 -11.53
CA ASP A 442 -3.81 11.05 -10.80
C ASP A 442 -3.52 10.22 -9.54
N PHE A 443 -3.96 10.71 -8.38
CA PHE A 443 -3.88 10.00 -7.11
C PHE A 443 -5.25 9.87 -6.43
N SER A 444 -6.33 10.04 -7.17
CA SER A 444 -7.69 9.82 -6.66
C SER A 444 -7.86 8.39 -6.15
N LEU A 445 -8.69 8.23 -5.14
CA LEU A 445 -9.02 6.90 -4.63
C LEU A 445 -10.08 6.26 -5.53
N PRO A 446 -9.92 4.98 -5.91
CA PRO A 446 -10.94 4.25 -6.62
C PRO A 446 -12.10 3.88 -5.67
N HIS A 447 -13.28 3.67 -6.23
CA HIS A 447 -14.45 3.12 -5.55
C HIS A 447 -14.64 1.65 -5.94
N LEU A 448 -15.29 0.85 -5.07
CA LEU A 448 -15.55 -0.56 -5.38
C LEU A 448 -16.43 -0.75 -6.62
N ASP A 449 -17.30 0.22 -6.90
CA ASP A 449 -18.20 0.18 -8.06
C ASP A 449 -17.59 0.78 -9.34
N ASP A 450 -16.35 1.25 -9.31
CA ASP A 450 -15.66 1.71 -10.51
C ASP A 450 -15.48 0.56 -11.50
N ASN A 451 -15.87 0.78 -12.75
CA ASN A 451 -15.62 -0.18 -13.83
C ASN A 451 -14.20 -0.10 -14.38
N SER A 452 -13.47 0.98 -14.07
CA SER A 452 -12.11 1.21 -14.53
C SER A 452 -11.44 2.27 -13.67
N VAL A 453 -10.13 2.10 -13.43
CA VAL A 453 -9.31 3.14 -12.76
C VAL A 453 -8.72 4.15 -13.74
N TRP A 454 -8.97 4.01 -15.04
CA TRP A 454 -8.45 4.90 -16.07
C TRP A 454 -9.31 6.17 -16.24
N HIS A 455 -8.68 7.33 -16.08
CA HIS A 455 -9.31 8.64 -16.22
C HIS A 455 -8.52 9.60 -17.14
N GLY A 456 -7.75 9.06 -18.11
CA GLY A 456 -6.96 9.86 -19.06
C GLY A 456 -5.56 10.26 -18.57
N TYR A 457 -5.18 9.93 -17.36
CA TYR A 457 -3.93 10.33 -16.73
C TYR A 457 -3.14 9.17 -16.15
N ALA A 458 -1.83 9.33 -16.07
CA ALA A 458 -0.97 8.40 -15.34
C ALA A 458 -1.39 8.32 -13.88
N ARG A 459 -1.58 7.11 -13.36
CA ARG A 459 -2.08 6.89 -12.01
C ARG A 459 -0.97 6.49 -11.05
N ARG A 460 -1.04 7.03 -9.82
CA ARG A 460 -0.17 6.63 -8.72
C ARG A 460 -1.00 6.36 -7.48
N TYR A 461 -0.83 5.18 -6.90
CA TYR A 461 -1.55 4.73 -5.70
C TYR A 461 -0.82 5.20 -4.44
N ILE A 462 -0.74 6.51 -4.25
CA ILE A 462 -0.02 7.17 -3.16
C ILE A 462 -0.93 7.87 -2.16
N ASN A 463 -2.23 7.83 -2.36
CA ASN A 463 -3.22 8.45 -1.48
C ASN A 463 -3.76 7.45 -0.46
N ALA A 464 -4.25 7.97 0.66
CA ALA A 464 -4.84 7.22 1.75
C ALA A 464 -6.33 7.57 1.89
N TYR A 465 -7.15 6.57 2.20
CA TYR A 465 -8.56 6.83 2.53
C TYR A 465 -8.68 7.58 3.85
N VAL A 466 -9.55 8.57 3.87
CA VAL A 466 -9.79 9.47 5.00
C VAL A 466 -11.26 9.46 5.37
N PRO A 467 -11.62 9.01 6.57
CA PRO A 467 -12.98 9.07 7.07
C PRO A 467 -13.52 10.50 7.12
N ARG A 468 -14.76 10.69 6.65
CA ARG A 468 -15.47 11.95 6.68
C ARG A 468 -16.83 11.81 7.34
N PHE A 469 -17.36 12.90 7.85
CA PHE A 469 -18.75 12.95 8.31
C PHE A 469 -19.68 12.87 7.12
N ARG A 470 -20.72 12.04 7.24
CA ARG A 470 -21.89 11.99 6.34
C ARG A 470 -23.09 12.56 7.07
N ASP A 471 -24.17 12.85 6.34
CA ASP A 471 -25.42 13.38 6.94
C ASP A 471 -25.99 12.43 8.02
N GLU A 472 -25.82 11.13 7.86
CA GLU A 472 -26.22 10.12 8.84
C GLU A 472 -25.51 10.28 10.18
N ASP A 473 -24.23 10.62 10.18
CA ASP A 473 -23.43 10.82 11.41
C ASP A 473 -23.92 12.06 12.20
N LEU A 474 -24.62 12.98 11.52
CA LEU A 474 -25.10 14.23 12.10
C LEU A 474 -26.53 14.13 12.65
N GLN A 475 -27.21 13.00 12.49
CA GLN A 475 -28.52 12.74 13.08
C GLN A 475 -28.45 12.66 14.60
N ASP A 476 -27.30 12.25 15.15
CA ASP A 476 -27.04 12.20 16.58
C ASP A 476 -25.67 12.80 16.94
N PRO A 477 -25.55 14.14 16.90
CA PRO A 477 -24.28 14.84 17.11
C PRO A 477 -23.72 14.66 18.54
N ASP A 478 -24.56 14.34 19.54
CA ASP A 478 -24.16 14.10 20.92
C ASP A 478 -23.26 12.86 21.06
N LYS A 479 -23.28 11.95 20.10
CA LYS A 479 -22.33 10.85 20.00
C LYS A 479 -20.88 11.35 20.06
N TYR A 480 -20.61 12.51 19.46
CA TYR A 480 -19.27 13.09 19.34
C TYR A 480 -18.97 14.16 20.41
N ARG A 481 -19.88 14.42 21.34
CA ARG A 481 -19.68 15.42 22.40
C ARG A 481 -18.36 15.25 23.16
N PRO A 482 -17.90 14.01 23.52
CA PRO A 482 -16.60 13.83 24.19
C PRO A 482 -15.38 14.21 23.33
N ALA A 483 -15.53 14.29 22.00
CA ALA A 483 -14.47 14.72 21.10
C ALA A 483 -14.33 16.25 21.02
N GLN A 484 -15.37 16.99 21.46
CA GLN A 484 -15.44 18.46 21.40
C GLN A 484 -14.74 19.16 22.58
N ASP A 485 -14.29 18.41 23.59
CA ASP A 485 -13.55 18.95 24.75
C ASP A 485 -12.15 19.51 24.40
N GLY A 486 -11.84 19.67 23.11
CA GLY A 486 -10.65 20.31 22.56
C GLY A 486 -11.03 21.31 21.46
N ASP A 487 -10.06 22.05 20.92
CA ASP A 487 -10.19 23.00 19.80
C ASP A 487 -10.68 22.35 18.46
N GLU A 488 -11.49 21.29 18.50
CA GLU A 488 -11.96 20.59 17.31
C GLU A 488 -13.23 21.26 16.76
N ALA A 489 -13.29 21.39 15.42
CA ALA A 489 -14.45 21.95 14.75
C ALA A 489 -15.67 21.05 14.97
N ALA A 490 -16.85 21.67 15.17
CA ALA A 490 -18.09 20.95 15.24
C ALA A 490 -18.30 20.04 14.01
N PRO A 491 -18.85 18.83 14.17
CA PRO A 491 -19.17 17.93 13.06
C PRO A 491 -20.01 18.60 12.00
N ARG A 492 -19.67 18.41 10.74
CA ARG A 492 -20.43 18.87 9.55
C ARG A 492 -20.11 17.98 8.35
N PRO A 493 -21.01 17.88 7.37
CA PRO A 493 -20.82 17.05 6.19
C PRO A 493 -19.45 17.28 5.54
N GLU A 494 -18.86 16.23 5.01
CA GLU A 494 -17.57 16.21 4.31
C GLU A 494 -16.34 16.64 5.13
N LEU A 495 -16.51 17.03 6.40
CA LEU A 495 -15.37 17.31 7.27
C LEU A 495 -14.64 15.99 7.61
N PRO A 496 -13.32 15.89 7.44
CA PRO A 496 -12.57 14.72 7.88
C PRO A 496 -12.70 14.47 9.39
N LYS A 497 -13.00 13.23 9.78
CA LYS A 497 -13.03 12.83 11.19
C LYS A 497 -11.64 12.82 11.79
N THR A 498 -11.49 13.35 12.99
CA THR A 498 -10.25 13.25 13.78
C THR A 498 -10.20 11.95 14.55
N PHE A 499 -9.07 11.62 15.19
CA PHE A 499 -8.97 10.42 16.02
C PHE A 499 -9.93 10.45 17.23
N ASN A 500 -10.24 11.63 17.75
CA ASN A 500 -11.24 11.78 18.81
C ASN A 500 -12.64 11.44 18.31
N HIS A 501 -13.00 11.86 17.09
CA HIS A 501 -14.28 11.50 16.48
C HIS A 501 -14.35 9.98 16.22
N LEU A 502 -13.28 9.38 15.66
CA LEU A 502 -13.22 7.93 15.41
C LEU A 502 -13.35 7.11 16.70
N ALA A 503 -12.82 7.60 17.81
CA ALA A 503 -12.94 6.92 19.10
C ALA A 503 -14.37 6.85 19.62
N CYS A 504 -15.25 7.75 19.18
CA CYS A 504 -16.66 7.80 19.58
C CYS A 504 -17.56 6.88 18.75
N GLU A 505 -17.06 6.31 17.63
CA GLU A 505 -17.91 5.59 16.66
C GLU A 505 -18.57 4.33 17.20
N GLU A 506 -17.95 3.65 18.17
CA GLU A 506 -18.51 2.43 18.77
C GLU A 506 -19.47 2.73 19.94
N ARG A 507 -19.80 4.00 20.19
CA ARG A 507 -20.81 4.37 21.19
C ARG A 507 -22.21 4.09 20.67
N GLN A 508 -23.05 3.53 21.53
CA GLN A 508 -24.45 3.23 21.28
C GLN A 508 -25.34 4.00 22.27
N ARG A 509 -26.44 4.57 21.79
CA ARG A 509 -27.41 5.25 22.64
C ARG A 509 -28.18 4.24 23.48
N LEU A 510 -28.42 4.53 24.74
CA LEU A 510 -29.27 3.73 25.61
C LEU A 510 -30.75 4.05 25.31
N ALA A 511 -31.56 3.00 25.20
CA ALA A 511 -32.96 3.17 24.80
C ALA A 511 -33.85 3.87 25.87
N GLU A 512 -33.47 3.79 27.14
CA GLU A 512 -34.26 4.25 28.28
C GLU A 512 -33.76 5.57 28.89
N ASP A 513 -32.53 6.02 28.54
CA ASP A 513 -31.89 7.22 29.07
C ASP A 513 -31.19 8.00 27.98
N ASP A 514 -30.95 9.30 28.15
CA ASP A 514 -30.12 10.13 27.27
C ASP A 514 -28.61 9.78 27.34
N GLY A 515 -28.29 8.60 27.94
CA GLY A 515 -26.94 8.10 28.15
C GLY A 515 -26.38 7.36 26.95
N TRP A 516 -25.07 7.16 27.00
CA TRP A 516 -24.30 6.40 26.01
C TRP A 516 -23.55 5.25 26.65
N ARG A 517 -23.49 4.11 25.98
CA ARG A 517 -22.61 2.99 26.32
C ARG A 517 -21.58 2.76 25.23
N GLY A 518 -20.50 2.12 25.56
CA GLY A 518 -19.40 1.83 24.67
C GLY A 518 -18.14 2.62 24.99
N LYS A 519 -16.99 1.97 24.99
CA LYS A 519 -15.71 2.60 25.33
C LYS A 519 -15.28 3.58 24.23
N ILE A 520 -14.91 4.80 24.61
CA ILE A 520 -14.24 5.76 23.74
C ILE A 520 -12.78 5.31 23.57
N ALA A 521 -12.48 4.71 22.42
CA ALA A 521 -11.15 4.23 22.10
C ALA A 521 -10.94 4.11 20.58
N ILE A 522 -9.68 4.26 20.16
CA ILE A 522 -9.23 3.93 18.81
C ILE A 522 -8.41 2.66 18.85
N ALA A 523 -8.41 1.94 17.74
CA ALA A 523 -7.45 0.88 17.48
C ALA A 523 -6.50 1.29 16.37
N THR A 524 -5.26 0.87 16.51
CA THR A 524 -4.26 0.85 15.45
C THR A 524 -4.02 -0.58 15.04
N LEU A 525 -4.08 -0.84 13.73
CA LEU A 525 -3.78 -2.12 13.11
C LEU A 525 -2.52 -1.95 12.27
N LYS A 526 -1.52 -2.75 12.57
CA LYS A 526 -0.32 -2.90 11.74
C LYS A 526 -0.20 -4.33 11.30
N GLY A 527 0.09 -4.55 10.03
CA GLY A 527 0.29 -5.89 9.48
C GLY A 527 1.35 -5.91 8.42
N ASP A 528 1.81 -7.11 8.11
CA ASP A 528 2.91 -7.38 7.20
C ASP A 528 2.74 -8.76 6.58
N VAL A 529 2.97 -8.89 5.28
CA VAL A 529 2.88 -10.17 4.56
C VAL A 529 3.97 -11.13 5.03
N ASP A 530 3.56 -12.32 5.42
CA ASP A 530 4.46 -13.30 5.98
C ASP A 530 5.45 -13.83 4.93
N ASN A 531 6.74 -13.86 5.29
CA ASN A 531 7.81 -14.46 4.49
C ASN A 531 8.02 -13.83 3.10
N LEU A 532 7.65 -12.56 2.87
CA LEU A 532 7.73 -11.92 1.55
C LEU A 532 9.10 -12.06 0.89
N GLY A 533 10.20 -11.87 1.62
CA GLY A 533 11.55 -12.07 1.08
C GLY A 533 11.77 -13.48 0.52
N ARG A 534 11.22 -14.53 1.18
CA ARG A 534 11.29 -15.92 0.68
C ARG A 534 10.40 -16.12 -0.53
N ILE A 535 9.23 -15.46 -0.59
CA ILE A 535 8.31 -15.52 -1.72
C ILE A 535 9.03 -15.04 -2.99
N PHE A 536 9.70 -13.89 -2.94
CA PHE A 536 10.44 -13.34 -4.07
C PHE A 536 11.68 -14.15 -4.47
N GLN A 537 12.38 -14.73 -3.47
CA GLN A 537 13.63 -15.45 -3.73
C GLN A 537 13.43 -16.92 -4.14
N LYS A 538 12.41 -17.59 -3.59
CA LYS A 538 12.24 -19.05 -3.71
C LYS A 538 10.80 -19.49 -3.98
N GLY A 539 9.84 -18.58 -3.97
CA GLY A 539 8.43 -18.94 -4.09
C GLY A 539 8.02 -19.35 -5.52
N LEU A 540 8.75 -18.92 -6.53
CA LEU A 540 8.48 -19.25 -7.93
C LEU A 540 9.39 -20.38 -8.39
N ALA A 541 8.83 -21.47 -8.91
CA ALA A 541 9.60 -22.61 -9.44
C ALA A 541 10.44 -22.24 -10.67
N LYS A 542 9.90 -21.33 -11.49
CA LYS A 542 10.58 -20.78 -12.67
C LYS A 542 10.54 -19.25 -12.58
N PRO A 543 11.44 -18.64 -11.81
CA PRO A 543 11.47 -17.19 -11.66
C PRO A 543 11.91 -16.54 -12.99
N SER A 544 11.32 -15.39 -13.31
CA SER A 544 11.69 -14.54 -14.44
C SER A 544 11.44 -13.08 -14.11
N LEU A 545 11.97 -12.17 -14.92
CA LEU A 545 11.81 -10.74 -14.71
C LEU A 545 10.31 -10.35 -14.76
N ALA A 546 9.56 -10.88 -15.74
CA ALA A 546 8.13 -10.61 -15.89
C ALA A 546 7.32 -11.14 -14.70
N LYS A 547 7.62 -12.36 -14.19
CA LYS A 547 6.96 -12.91 -13.00
C LYS A 547 7.28 -12.11 -11.73
N THR A 548 8.53 -11.66 -11.58
CA THR A 548 8.94 -10.83 -10.43
C THR A 548 8.25 -9.46 -10.46
N ALA A 549 8.16 -8.84 -11.65
CA ALA A 549 7.42 -7.59 -11.84
C ALA A 549 5.92 -7.76 -11.56
N ALA A 550 5.30 -8.83 -12.08
CA ALA A 550 3.90 -9.18 -11.85
C ALA A 550 3.61 -9.38 -10.35
N LEU A 551 4.45 -10.16 -9.66
CA LEU A 551 4.33 -10.42 -8.23
C LEU A 551 4.37 -9.14 -7.40
N SER A 552 5.32 -8.25 -7.68
CA SER A 552 5.45 -6.96 -6.98
C SER A 552 4.23 -6.07 -7.23
N ARG A 553 3.76 -5.96 -8.48
CA ARG A 553 2.59 -5.18 -8.85
C ARG A 553 1.32 -5.71 -8.19
N GLN A 554 1.06 -7.01 -8.31
CA GLN A 554 -0.11 -7.64 -7.75
C GLN A 554 -0.11 -7.54 -6.20
N MET A 555 1.02 -7.79 -5.54
CA MET A 555 1.10 -7.64 -4.07
C MET A 555 0.73 -6.23 -3.63
N ASN A 556 1.24 -5.21 -4.34
CA ASN A 556 0.91 -3.82 -4.03
C ASN A 556 -0.57 -3.48 -4.29
N GLN A 557 -1.22 -4.06 -5.30
CA GLN A 557 -2.60 -3.74 -5.68
C GLN A 557 -3.62 -4.09 -4.60
N PHE A 558 -3.45 -5.16 -3.85
CA PHE A 558 -4.34 -5.49 -2.74
C PHE A 558 -4.38 -4.37 -1.70
N PHE A 559 -3.22 -3.86 -1.30
CA PHE A 559 -3.13 -2.86 -0.24
C PHE A 559 -3.36 -1.42 -0.74
N SER A 560 -2.95 -1.09 -1.96
CA SER A 560 -3.00 0.28 -2.47
C SER A 560 -4.23 0.58 -3.35
N LEU A 561 -4.85 -0.43 -3.95
CA LEU A 561 -6.02 -0.27 -4.82
C LEU A 561 -7.31 -0.76 -4.11
N TRP A 562 -7.33 -2.03 -3.67
CA TRP A 562 -8.54 -2.61 -3.08
C TRP A 562 -8.82 -2.10 -1.66
N LEU A 563 -7.83 -2.13 -0.77
CA LEU A 563 -8.07 -1.82 0.65
C LEU A 563 -8.63 -0.42 0.89
N PRO A 564 -8.13 0.67 0.27
CA PRO A 564 -8.73 1.99 0.43
C PRO A 564 -10.17 2.07 -0.11
N ALA A 565 -10.45 1.41 -1.24
CA ALA A 565 -11.80 1.35 -1.82
C ALA A 565 -12.75 0.57 -0.91
N TYR A 566 -12.30 -0.56 -0.37
CA TYR A 566 -13.06 -1.36 0.60
C TYR A 566 -13.37 -0.59 1.88
N CYS A 567 -12.37 0.12 2.42
CA CYS A 567 -12.57 0.96 3.61
C CYS A 567 -13.59 2.07 3.36
N ALA A 568 -13.60 2.69 2.18
CA ALA A 568 -14.54 3.78 1.86
C ALA A 568 -16.01 3.34 1.93
N GLU A 569 -16.31 2.08 1.63
CA GLU A 569 -17.67 1.54 1.60
C GLU A 569 -18.02 0.73 2.86
N ASN A 570 -17.16 -0.23 3.25
CA ASN A 570 -17.48 -1.23 4.27
C ASN A 570 -16.90 -0.90 5.66
N ALA A 571 -15.81 -0.12 5.71
CA ALA A 571 -15.15 0.27 6.96
C ALA A 571 -14.91 1.78 7.00
N ARG A 572 -15.92 2.57 6.69
CA ARG A 572 -15.88 4.02 6.40
C ARG A 572 -15.23 4.89 7.47
N ASN A 573 -15.14 4.42 8.70
CA ASN A 573 -14.50 5.13 9.80
C ASN A 573 -13.03 4.68 10.03
N THR A 574 -12.47 3.90 9.12
CA THR A 574 -11.07 3.48 9.17
C THR A 574 -10.20 4.40 8.32
N TYR A 575 -9.16 4.91 8.91
CA TYR A 575 -8.15 5.71 8.25
C TYR A 575 -6.99 4.84 7.78
N THR A 576 -6.75 4.76 6.46
CA THR A 576 -5.60 4.05 5.90
C THR A 576 -4.38 4.98 5.89
N VAL A 577 -3.55 4.92 6.94
CA VAL A 577 -2.39 5.82 7.09
C VAL A 577 -1.37 5.57 6.00
N PHE A 578 -0.98 4.31 5.84
CA PHE A 578 -0.28 3.81 4.68
C PHE A 578 -0.69 2.35 4.44
N ALA A 579 -0.69 1.97 3.18
CA ALA A 579 -0.92 0.61 2.74
C ALA A 579 -0.29 0.46 1.36
N GLY A 580 0.67 -0.44 1.24
CA GLY A 580 1.36 -0.67 -0.03
C GLY A 580 2.55 -1.61 0.12
N GLY A 581 2.84 -2.34 -0.95
CA GLY A 581 3.82 -3.40 -0.93
C GLY A 581 3.36 -4.56 -0.07
N ASP A 582 3.91 -4.70 1.12
CA ASP A 582 3.66 -5.78 2.08
C ASP A 582 3.21 -5.29 3.46
N ASP A 583 3.31 -3.99 3.70
CA ASP A 583 3.12 -3.38 5.02
C ASP A 583 1.92 -2.42 4.99
N PHE A 584 1.12 -2.45 6.06
CA PHE A 584 -0.01 -1.56 6.21
C PHE A 584 -0.19 -1.08 7.65
N PHE A 585 -0.70 0.15 7.79
CA PHE A 585 -0.99 0.77 9.07
C PHE A 585 -2.32 1.52 9.01
N LEU A 586 -3.30 1.07 9.77
CA LEU A 586 -4.65 1.60 9.78
C LEU A 586 -5.01 2.12 11.18
N ILE A 587 -5.88 3.13 11.24
CA ILE A 587 -6.43 3.66 12.49
C ILE A 587 -7.94 3.80 12.36
N GLY A 588 -8.68 3.33 13.35
CA GLY A 588 -10.14 3.43 13.34
C GLY A 588 -10.79 3.13 14.68
N PRO A 589 -12.11 3.02 14.73
CA PRO A 589 -12.86 2.59 15.90
C PRO A 589 -12.41 1.20 16.36
N TRP A 590 -12.33 1.03 17.67
CA TRP A 590 -11.65 -0.14 18.25
C TRP A 590 -12.25 -1.50 17.85
N LEU A 591 -13.56 -1.60 17.63
CA LEU A 591 -14.21 -2.83 17.22
C LEU A 591 -14.22 -2.98 15.69
N GLN A 592 -14.45 -1.90 14.96
CA GLN A 592 -14.41 -1.91 13.50
C GLN A 592 -13.05 -2.38 12.96
N ILE A 593 -11.95 -1.95 13.56
CA ILE A 593 -10.59 -2.39 13.18
C ILE A 593 -10.41 -3.90 13.36
N GLN A 594 -10.98 -4.50 14.42
CA GLN A 594 -10.91 -5.95 14.62
C GLN A 594 -11.68 -6.71 13.53
N ARG A 595 -12.86 -6.22 13.15
CA ARG A 595 -13.67 -6.79 12.06
C ARG A 595 -12.96 -6.66 10.73
N LEU A 596 -12.47 -5.46 10.43
CA LEU A 596 -11.73 -5.21 9.19
C LEU A 596 -10.49 -6.10 9.08
N ALA A 597 -9.76 -6.35 10.16
CA ALA A 597 -8.58 -7.22 10.13
C ALA A 597 -8.94 -8.67 9.73
N ALA A 598 -10.08 -9.19 10.19
CA ALA A 598 -10.59 -10.50 9.79
C ALA A 598 -11.07 -10.49 8.32
N GLU A 599 -11.82 -9.48 7.91
CA GLU A 599 -12.28 -9.31 6.53
C GLU A 599 -11.09 -9.19 5.56
N MET A 600 -10.05 -8.45 5.94
CA MET A 600 -8.81 -8.36 5.16
C MET A 600 -8.13 -9.73 4.99
N ARG A 601 -8.11 -10.58 6.04
CA ARG A 601 -7.59 -11.95 5.96
C ARG A 601 -8.35 -12.75 4.91
N ASP A 602 -9.68 -12.72 4.97
CA ASP A 602 -10.53 -13.50 4.07
C ASP A 602 -10.37 -13.03 2.61
N HIS A 603 -10.40 -11.73 2.40
CA HIS A 603 -10.17 -11.16 1.08
C HIS A 603 -8.74 -11.39 0.57
N PHE A 604 -7.74 -11.36 1.45
CA PHE A 604 -6.36 -11.65 1.04
C PHE A 604 -6.19 -13.11 0.62
N SER A 605 -6.85 -14.06 1.32
CA SER A 605 -6.90 -15.46 0.91
C SER A 605 -7.51 -15.61 -0.50
N ALA A 606 -8.69 -15.04 -0.73
CA ALA A 606 -9.33 -15.07 -2.04
C ALA A 606 -8.46 -14.38 -3.12
N TYR A 607 -7.85 -13.24 -2.79
CA TYR A 607 -6.94 -12.51 -3.69
C TYR A 607 -5.73 -13.34 -4.11
N THR A 608 -5.19 -14.13 -3.19
CA THR A 608 -4.02 -14.99 -3.42
C THR A 608 -4.40 -16.39 -3.92
N ALA A 609 -5.60 -16.55 -4.50
CA ALA A 609 -6.14 -17.82 -5.01
C ALA A 609 -6.15 -18.93 -3.95
N ASP A 610 -6.55 -18.59 -2.73
CA ASP A 610 -6.61 -19.47 -1.57
C ASP A 610 -5.31 -20.24 -1.28
N ASN A 611 -4.15 -19.62 -1.62
CA ASN A 611 -2.86 -20.21 -1.33
C ASN A 611 -2.54 -20.11 0.17
N PRO A 612 -2.52 -21.24 0.91
CA PRO A 612 -2.31 -21.21 2.36
C PRO A 612 -0.90 -20.80 2.78
N GLN A 613 0.02 -20.69 1.83
CA GLN A 613 1.40 -20.26 2.07
C GLN A 613 1.57 -18.74 1.94
N LEU A 614 0.53 -18.03 1.47
CA LEU A 614 0.47 -16.58 1.35
C LEU A 614 -0.45 -16.01 2.42
N THR A 615 0.12 -15.54 3.50
CA THR A 615 -0.60 -15.05 4.68
C THR A 615 0.00 -13.73 5.14
N PHE A 616 -0.68 -13.06 6.06
CA PHE A 616 -0.09 -11.95 6.78
C PHE A 616 -0.30 -12.10 8.29
N SER A 617 0.63 -11.54 9.04
CA SER A 617 0.50 -11.38 10.49
C SER A 617 0.12 -9.94 10.84
N ALA A 618 -0.66 -9.76 11.92
CA ALA A 618 -1.16 -8.46 12.32
C ALA A 618 -1.06 -8.21 13.83
N GLY A 619 -0.85 -6.95 14.19
CA GLY A 619 -0.91 -6.46 15.56
C GLY A 619 -1.98 -5.39 15.72
N ILE A 620 -2.87 -5.55 16.70
CA ILE A 620 -3.92 -4.58 17.03
C ILE A 620 -3.65 -4.01 18.41
N ALA A 621 -3.52 -2.69 18.51
CA ALA A 621 -3.35 -1.98 19.76
C ALA A 621 -4.52 -1.02 19.99
N ILE A 622 -5.25 -1.19 21.11
CA ILE A 622 -6.41 -0.35 21.47
C ILE A 622 -5.99 0.67 22.51
N ASN A 623 -6.24 1.94 22.22
CA ASN A 623 -5.72 3.05 23.00
C ASN A 623 -6.77 4.18 23.15
N LYS A 624 -6.49 5.09 24.08
CA LYS A 624 -7.23 6.35 24.18
C LYS A 624 -6.88 7.25 22.99
N PRO A 625 -7.82 8.05 22.46
CA PRO A 625 -7.58 8.88 21.27
C PRO A 625 -6.51 9.97 21.46
N GLY A 626 -6.30 10.44 22.69
CA GLY A 626 -5.28 11.44 23.02
C GLY A 626 -3.84 10.92 23.16
N LEU A 627 -3.60 9.62 22.90
CA LEU A 627 -2.24 9.09 22.96
C LEU A 627 -1.42 9.61 21.77
N PRO A 628 -0.15 10.05 21.99
CA PRO A 628 0.70 10.51 20.91
C PRO A 628 0.89 9.47 19.80
N VAL A 629 0.85 9.91 18.54
CA VAL A 629 0.95 9.04 17.33
C VAL A 629 2.17 8.11 17.38
N PRO A 630 3.38 8.54 17.81
CA PRO A 630 4.52 7.63 17.94
C PRO A 630 4.28 6.46 18.89
N LYS A 631 3.50 6.67 19.97
CA LYS A 631 3.14 5.60 20.91
C LYS A 631 2.10 4.65 20.33
N LEU A 632 1.15 5.18 19.55
CA LEU A 632 0.18 4.35 18.81
C LEU A 632 0.91 3.38 17.87
N SER A 633 1.90 3.89 17.11
CA SER A 633 2.72 3.06 16.23
C SER A 633 3.54 2.02 16.99
N ALA A 634 4.21 2.43 18.08
CA ALA A 634 5.04 1.52 18.88
C ALA A 634 4.25 0.36 19.47
N TYR A 635 3.03 0.59 19.96
CA TYR A 635 2.19 -0.47 20.52
C TYR A 635 1.65 -1.42 19.44
N ALA A 636 1.31 -0.90 18.26
CA ALA A 636 0.90 -1.73 17.13
C ALA A 636 2.08 -2.59 16.61
N GLU A 637 3.30 -2.02 16.56
CA GLU A 637 4.53 -2.74 16.23
C GLU A 637 4.81 -3.87 17.21
N GLU A 638 4.76 -3.56 18.54
CA GLU A 638 4.96 -4.58 19.59
C GLU A 638 3.96 -5.74 19.45
N ALA A 639 2.70 -5.43 19.12
CA ALA A 639 1.67 -6.44 18.89
C ALA A 639 1.99 -7.26 17.62
N LEU A 640 2.38 -6.63 16.52
CA LEU A 640 2.77 -7.30 15.28
C LEU A 640 3.96 -8.24 15.49
N GLU A 641 4.98 -7.79 16.20
CA GLU A 641 6.15 -8.61 16.50
C GLU A 641 5.81 -9.87 17.33
N LYS A 642 4.79 -9.79 18.20
CA LYS A 642 4.27 -10.97 18.90
C LYS A 642 3.57 -11.92 17.93
N ALA A 643 2.77 -11.41 16.99
CA ALA A 643 2.12 -12.20 15.97
C ALA A 643 3.13 -12.91 15.05
N LYS A 644 4.18 -12.19 14.60
CA LYS A 644 5.26 -12.76 13.77
C LYS A 644 6.08 -13.85 14.46
N LYS A 645 6.11 -13.87 15.79
CA LYS A 645 6.77 -14.92 16.59
C LYS A 645 5.90 -16.16 16.82
N HIS A 646 4.62 -16.13 16.44
CA HIS A 646 3.76 -17.32 16.50
C HIS A 646 4.30 -18.40 15.57
N PRO A 647 4.33 -19.70 16.00
CA PRO A 647 4.73 -20.80 15.13
C PRO A 647 3.87 -20.82 13.85
N GLY A 648 4.54 -20.75 12.69
CA GLY A 648 3.88 -20.68 11.39
C GLY A 648 3.41 -19.27 11.00
N LYS A 649 3.60 -18.24 11.86
CA LYS A 649 3.06 -16.89 11.64
C LYS A 649 1.53 -16.93 11.42
N ASN A 650 0.98 -16.28 10.39
CA ASN A 650 -0.47 -16.32 10.08
C ASN A 650 -1.34 -16.07 11.34
N ALA A 651 -1.02 -14.99 12.06
CA ALA A 651 -1.55 -14.75 13.40
C ALA A 651 -1.86 -13.27 13.65
N VAL A 652 -2.72 -13.04 14.63
CA VAL A 652 -3.04 -11.67 15.12
C VAL A 652 -2.79 -11.57 16.62
N SER A 653 -2.23 -10.46 17.05
CA SER A 653 -2.05 -10.14 18.48
C SER A 653 -2.98 -9.00 18.91
N LEU A 654 -3.74 -9.23 20.00
CA LEU A 654 -4.66 -8.26 20.58
C LEU A 654 -4.76 -8.47 22.10
N TYR A 655 -4.81 -7.41 22.89
CA TYR A 655 -4.87 -7.43 24.38
C TYR A 655 -3.76 -8.25 25.04
N GLY A 656 -2.61 -8.34 24.38
CA GLY A 656 -1.46 -9.12 24.86
C GLY A 656 -1.50 -10.62 24.53
N GLU A 657 -2.57 -11.10 23.91
CA GLU A 657 -2.72 -12.48 23.47
C GLU A 657 -2.45 -12.59 21.95
N THR A 658 -1.83 -13.68 21.53
CA THR A 658 -1.59 -14.00 20.13
C THR A 658 -2.43 -15.19 19.70
N VAL A 659 -3.10 -15.06 18.57
CA VAL A 659 -4.08 -16.04 18.06
C VAL A 659 -3.77 -16.32 16.59
N ALA A 660 -3.70 -17.59 16.22
CA ALA A 660 -3.70 -17.96 14.80
C ALA A 660 -5.00 -17.49 14.14
N TRP A 661 -4.94 -17.00 12.91
CA TRP A 661 -6.14 -16.55 12.20
C TRP A 661 -7.24 -17.62 12.10
N THR A 662 -6.87 -18.89 12.01
CA THR A 662 -7.81 -20.02 12.01
C THR A 662 -8.65 -20.15 13.27
N ALA A 663 -8.18 -19.63 14.41
CA ALA A 663 -8.92 -19.63 15.68
C ALA A 663 -9.71 -18.34 15.93
N TRP A 664 -9.55 -17.30 15.09
CA TRP A 664 -10.18 -16.00 15.28
C TRP A 664 -11.71 -16.06 15.18
N ASP A 665 -12.23 -16.82 14.22
CA ASP A 665 -13.67 -16.96 14.00
C ASP A 665 -14.36 -17.62 15.20
N THR A 666 -13.71 -18.59 15.84
CA THR A 666 -14.19 -19.21 17.07
C THR A 666 -14.30 -18.18 18.20
N LEU A 667 -13.32 -17.27 18.34
CA LEU A 667 -13.37 -16.20 19.36
C LEU A 667 -14.48 -15.19 19.09
N THR A 668 -14.75 -14.88 17.83
CA THR A 668 -15.86 -14.02 17.41
C THR A 668 -17.22 -14.66 17.74
N GLN A 669 -17.39 -15.95 17.49
CA GLN A 669 -18.59 -16.71 17.89
C GLN A 669 -18.77 -16.75 19.41
N ILE A 670 -17.69 -16.94 20.16
CA ILE A 670 -17.71 -16.90 21.63
C ILE A 670 -18.12 -15.49 22.12
N ALA A 671 -17.66 -14.41 21.48
CA ALA A 671 -18.05 -13.04 21.84
C ALA A 671 -19.58 -12.83 21.69
N ALA A 672 -20.17 -13.29 20.59
CA ALA A 672 -21.61 -13.27 20.36
C ALA A 672 -22.35 -14.08 21.44
N ARG A 673 -21.84 -15.27 21.75
CA ARG A 673 -22.44 -16.13 22.78
C ARG A 673 -22.39 -15.52 24.17
N ILE A 674 -21.31 -14.82 24.54
CA ILE A 674 -21.23 -14.10 25.82
C ILE A 674 -22.32 -13.02 25.90
N ALA A 675 -22.59 -12.30 24.82
CA ALA A 675 -23.66 -11.31 24.77
C ALA A 675 -25.03 -11.95 25.01
N GLU A 676 -25.35 -13.06 24.35
CA GLU A 676 -26.57 -13.85 24.58
C GLU A 676 -26.68 -14.36 26.03
N LEU A 677 -25.57 -14.88 26.59
CA LEU A 677 -25.55 -15.36 27.96
C LEU A 677 -25.78 -14.20 28.94
N GLN A 678 -25.28 -13.02 28.67
CA GLN A 678 -25.54 -11.84 29.49
C GLN A 678 -27.03 -11.48 29.50
N GLU A 679 -27.68 -11.46 28.36
CA GLU A 679 -29.12 -11.17 28.27
C GLU A 679 -29.95 -12.22 29.00
N ASN A 680 -29.68 -13.51 28.72
CA ASN A 680 -30.47 -14.64 29.26
C ASN A 680 -30.28 -14.80 30.78
N TYR A 681 -29.06 -14.62 31.28
CA TYR A 681 -28.73 -14.89 32.69
C TYR A 681 -28.46 -13.61 33.49
N ARG A 682 -28.59 -12.43 32.90
CA ARG A 682 -28.30 -11.12 33.54
C ARG A 682 -26.97 -11.17 34.29
N LEU A 683 -25.90 -11.56 33.57
CA LEU A 683 -24.56 -11.70 34.15
C LEU A 683 -24.08 -10.34 34.67
N SER A 684 -23.72 -10.30 35.98
CA SER A 684 -23.17 -9.07 36.54
C SER A 684 -21.74 -8.80 36.05
N THR A 685 -21.36 -7.55 35.93
CA THR A 685 -20.00 -7.13 35.55
C THR A 685 -18.94 -7.79 36.44
N ALA A 686 -19.20 -7.89 37.76
CA ALA A 686 -18.29 -8.55 38.68
C ALA A 686 -18.11 -10.05 38.38
N TYR A 687 -19.18 -10.74 37.97
CA TYR A 687 -19.11 -12.15 37.56
C TYR A 687 -18.24 -12.30 36.31
N LEU A 688 -18.47 -11.49 35.28
CA LEU A 688 -17.69 -11.51 34.05
C LEU A 688 -16.21 -11.19 34.30
N TYR A 689 -15.89 -10.20 35.16
CA TYR A 689 -14.51 -9.95 35.57
C TYR A 689 -13.87 -11.14 36.29
N SER A 690 -14.65 -11.89 37.07
CA SER A 690 -14.12 -13.10 37.71
C SER A 690 -13.67 -14.16 36.69
N LEU A 691 -14.31 -14.23 35.51
CA LEU A 691 -13.91 -15.15 34.46
C LEU A 691 -12.49 -14.89 33.95
N LEU A 692 -12.04 -13.61 33.91
CA LEU A 692 -10.63 -13.29 33.54
C LEU A 692 -9.65 -13.94 34.52
N HIS A 693 -9.93 -13.86 35.82
CA HIS A 693 -9.08 -14.51 36.84
C HIS A 693 -9.11 -16.02 36.73
N LEU A 694 -10.29 -16.61 36.44
CA LEU A 694 -10.40 -18.06 36.24
C LEU A 694 -9.66 -18.53 35.00
N THR A 695 -9.63 -17.72 33.95
CA THR A 695 -8.84 -17.95 32.73
C THR A 695 -7.33 -17.96 33.01
N GLU A 696 -6.84 -17.05 33.88
CA GLU A 696 -5.46 -17.04 34.32
C GLU A 696 -5.07 -18.32 35.07
N LEU A 697 -5.95 -18.77 35.98
CA LEU A 697 -5.77 -20.03 36.69
C LEU A 697 -5.76 -21.22 35.74
N ALA A 698 -6.68 -21.29 34.78
CA ALA A 698 -6.72 -22.35 33.76
C ALA A 698 -5.42 -22.38 32.93
N THR A 699 -4.91 -21.23 32.58
CA THR A 699 -3.61 -21.10 31.86
C THR A 699 -2.44 -21.60 32.72
N ARG A 700 -2.45 -21.35 34.03
CA ARG A 700 -1.43 -21.85 34.96
C ARG A 700 -1.54 -23.36 35.15
N GLU A 701 -2.77 -23.91 35.25
CA GLU A 701 -2.99 -25.36 35.31
C GLU A 701 -2.36 -26.06 34.09
N GLN A 702 -2.59 -25.52 32.89
CA GLN A 702 -2.01 -26.09 31.66
C GLN A 702 -0.46 -26.08 31.68
N ARG A 703 0.14 -25.13 32.38
CA ARG A 703 1.60 -25.04 32.56
C ARG A 703 2.13 -25.93 33.69
N GLY A 704 1.26 -26.75 34.30
CA GLY A 704 1.65 -27.71 35.34
C GLY A 704 1.37 -27.27 36.78
N ASP A 705 0.73 -26.13 37.01
CA ASP A 705 0.31 -25.71 38.35
C ASP A 705 -0.98 -26.43 38.78
N ILE A 706 -0.82 -27.57 39.45
CA ILE A 706 -1.95 -28.43 39.88
C ILE A 706 -2.92 -27.65 40.79
N MET A 707 -2.41 -26.75 41.64
CA MET A 707 -3.26 -25.95 42.56
C MET A 707 -4.18 -25.00 41.81
N ALA A 708 -3.81 -24.62 40.60
CA ALA A 708 -4.63 -23.75 39.77
C ALA A 708 -5.91 -24.44 39.25
N SER A 709 -6.00 -25.78 39.29
CA SER A 709 -7.19 -26.56 38.87
C SER A 709 -8.46 -26.20 39.67
N ILE A 710 -8.32 -25.53 40.82
CA ILE A 710 -9.40 -24.97 41.63
C ILE A 710 -10.34 -24.03 40.82
N TRP A 711 -9.90 -23.54 39.63
CA TRP A 711 -10.71 -22.63 38.82
C TRP A 711 -12.05 -23.28 38.41
N ARG A 712 -12.10 -24.59 38.16
CA ARG A 712 -13.36 -25.30 37.82
C ARG A 712 -14.38 -25.23 38.95
N SER A 713 -13.94 -25.60 40.17
CA SER A 713 -14.81 -25.54 41.34
C SER A 713 -15.29 -24.14 41.65
N ARG A 714 -14.40 -23.14 41.52
CA ARG A 714 -14.73 -21.72 41.68
C ARG A 714 -15.75 -21.25 40.65
N LEU A 715 -15.58 -21.62 39.37
CA LEU A 715 -16.53 -21.29 38.32
C LEU A 715 -17.93 -21.79 38.66
N TYR A 716 -18.06 -23.13 38.90
CA TYR A 716 -19.37 -23.70 39.21
C TYR A 716 -20.02 -23.13 40.48
N TYR A 717 -19.21 -22.84 41.50
CA TYR A 717 -19.72 -22.19 42.72
C TYR A 717 -20.24 -20.79 42.43
N GLN A 718 -19.48 -19.99 41.74
CA GLN A 718 -19.88 -18.62 41.38
C GLN A 718 -21.11 -18.60 40.46
N THR A 719 -21.17 -19.50 39.46
CA THR A 719 -22.31 -19.66 38.54
C THR A 719 -23.58 -20.06 39.30
N ARG A 720 -23.49 -21.06 40.19
CA ARG A 720 -24.63 -21.46 41.01
C ARG A 720 -25.13 -20.30 41.86
N ARG A 721 -24.25 -19.56 42.52
CA ARG A 721 -24.60 -18.40 43.33
C ARG A 721 -25.24 -17.28 42.51
N LEU A 722 -24.79 -17.06 41.28
CA LEU A 722 -25.37 -16.08 40.37
C LEU A 722 -26.81 -16.50 39.98
N VAL A 723 -26.98 -17.69 39.47
CA VAL A 723 -28.28 -18.21 38.98
C VAL A 723 -29.30 -18.32 40.10
N SER A 724 -28.86 -18.73 41.29
CA SER A 724 -29.78 -18.83 42.46
C SER A 724 -30.46 -17.51 42.85
N ARG A 725 -29.81 -16.37 42.57
CA ARG A 725 -30.34 -15.02 42.85
C ARG A 725 -31.27 -14.49 41.76
N GLN A 726 -31.31 -15.11 40.60
CA GLN A 726 -32.14 -14.67 39.49
C GLN A 726 -33.58 -15.16 39.67
N LYS A 727 -34.54 -14.24 39.75
CA LYS A 727 -35.96 -14.55 39.96
C LYS A 727 -36.66 -15.02 38.67
N HIS A 728 -36.18 -14.61 37.51
CA HIS A 728 -36.76 -14.95 36.21
C HIS A 728 -36.40 -16.36 35.73
N ILE A 729 -35.41 -17.01 36.34
CA ILE A 729 -34.97 -18.36 35.95
C ILE A 729 -35.75 -19.36 36.81
N THR A 730 -36.58 -20.22 36.20
CA THR A 730 -37.39 -21.22 36.86
C THR A 730 -36.66 -22.56 37.08
N ALA A 731 -35.94 -23.04 36.06
CA ALA A 731 -35.16 -24.32 36.10
C ALA A 731 -33.70 -24.05 36.53
N LYS A 732 -33.49 -23.60 37.76
CA LYS A 732 -32.18 -23.10 38.24
C LYS A 732 -31.06 -24.14 38.16
N ASP A 733 -31.36 -25.42 38.49
CA ASP A 733 -30.33 -26.46 38.49
C ASP A 733 -29.80 -26.76 37.06
N ASN A 734 -30.70 -26.84 36.10
CA ASN A 734 -30.30 -26.99 34.69
C ASN A 734 -29.56 -25.76 34.16
N ALA A 735 -30.06 -24.58 34.52
CA ALA A 735 -29.50 -23.31 34.08
C ALA A 735 -28.05 -23.11 34.54
N TYR A 736 -27.74 -23.37 35.84
CA TYR A 736 -26.36 -23.20 36.32
C TYR A 736 -25.41 -24.28 35.75
N GLN A 737 -25.90 -25.51 35.56
CA GLN A 737 -25.09 -26.57 34.94
C GLN A 737 -24.76 -26.24 33.49
N GLN A 738 -25.72 -25.81 32.70
CA GLN A 738 -25.52 -25.45 31.31
C GLN A 738 -24.56 -24.23 31.19
N LEU A 739 -24.86 -23.16 31.91
CA LEU A 739 -24.00 -21.96 31.91
C LEU A 739 -22.57 -22.27 32.40
N GLY A 740 -22.46 -23.06 33.47
CA GLY A 740 -21.17 -23.48 34.02
C GLY A 740 -20.36 -24.35 33.05
N SER A 741 -21.03 -25.29 32.35
CA SER A 741 -20.40 -26.14 31.34
C SER A 741 -19.94 -25.37 30.11
N ASP A 742 -20.77 -24.46 29.59
CA ASP A 742 -20.42 -23.63 28.45
C ASP A 742 -19.18 -22.78 28.76
N LEU A 743 -19.19 -22.06 29.88
CA LEU A 743 -18.07 -21.22 30.30
C LEU A 743 -16.82 -22.05 30.65
N ALA A 744 -16.97 -23.23 31.28
CA ALA A 744 -15.84 -24.10 31.57
C ALA A 744 -15.18 -24.60 30.30
N ARG A 745 -15.98 -24.97 29.29
CA ARG A 745 -15.45 -25.33 27.97
C ARG A 745 -14.69 -24.19 27.33
N TYR A 746 -15.26 -22.98 27.24
CA TYR A 746 -14.59 -21.82 26.64
C TYR A 746 -13.27 -21.49 27.33
N ILE A 747 -13.25 -21.49 28.69
CA ILE A 747 -12.03 -21.25 29.45
C ILE A 747 -10.99 -22.33 29.19
N ALA A 748 -11.39 -23.61 29.18
CA ALA A 748 -10.46 -24.73 28.97
C ALA A 748 -9.88 -24.77 27.54
N GLU A 749 -10.70 -24.50 26.53
CA GLU A 749 -10.29 -24.55 25.11
C GLU A 749 -9.50 -23.30 24.72
N GLN A 750 -9.89 -22.13 25.19
CA GLN A 750 -9.29 -20.87 24.75
C GLN A 750 -8.18 -20.36 25.66
N LEU A 751 -8.19 -20.71 26.94
CA LEU A 751 -7.18 -20.26 27.92
C LEU A 751 -7.02 -18.72 27.87
N GLY A 752 -5.80 -18.22 27.85
CA GLY A 752 -5.51 -16.77 27.78
C GLY A 752 -6.27 -16.05 26.66
N ARG A 753 -6.51 -16.71 25.52
CA ARG A 753 -7.23 -16.14 24.35
C ARG A 753 -8.67 -15.75 24.68
N PHE A 754 -9.32 -16.41 25.66
CA PHE A 754 -10.67 -16.07 26.12
C PHE A 754 -10.77 -14.63 26.65
N ARG A 755 -9.64 -13.99 26.99
CA ARG A 755 -9.56 -12.57 27.34
C ARG A 755 -10.09 -11.67 26.22
N ILE A 756 -9.90 -12.04 24.95
CA ILE A 756 -10.33 -11.23 23.79
C ILE A 756 -11.83 -11.02 23.76
N PRO A 757 -12.68 -12.05 23.69
CA PRO A 757 -14.12 -11.86 23.69
C PRO A 757 -14.67 -11.22 24.98
N LEU A 758 -14.09 -11.53 26.13
CA LEU A 758 -14.50 -10.89 27.40
C LEU A 758 -14.17 -9.39 27.40
N THR A 759 -12.97 -8.99 26.96
CA THR A 759 -12.58 -7.57 26.95
C THR A 759 -13.43 -6.77 25.95
N ASN A 760 -13.71 -7.35 24.76
CA ASN A 760 -14.61 -6.74 23.80
C ASN A 760 -15.98 -6.49 24.40
N HIS A 761 -16.52 -7.49 25.10
CA HIS A 761 -17.80 -7.37 25.79
C HIS A 761 -17.79 -6.26 26.85
N PHE A 762 -16.76 -6.17 27.69
CA PHE A 762 -16.62 -5.06 28.67
C PHE A 762 -16.56 -3.70 28.02
N TYR A 763 -15.88 -3.59 26.89
CA TYR A 763 -15.75 -2.33 26.16
C TYR A 763 -17.09 -1.89 25.56
N GLN A 764 -17.90 -2.83 25.05
CA GLN A 764 -19.25 -2.56 24.52
C GLN A 764 -20.23 -2.15 25.61
N GLN A 765 -20.14 -2.74 26.82
CA GLN A 765 -21.09 -2.51 27.93
C GLN A 765 -20.68 -1.32 28.83
N ARG A 766 -19.58 -0.65 28.56
CA ARG A 766 -19.11 0.44 29.42
C ARG A 766 -20.01 1.66 29.26
N GLU A 767 -20.74 2.00 30.33
CA GLU A 767 -21.51 3.25 30.43
C GLU A 767 -20.58 4.45 30.62
N GLN A 768 -20.92 5.58 30.01
CA GLN A 768 -20.15 6.82 30.02
C GLN A 768 -21.08 8.02 30.13
#